data_0dc2a81915809047ba9c69f095cca084
#
_entry.id   0dc2a81915809047ba9c69f095cca084
#
_cell.length_a   1.000
_cell.length_b   1.000
_cell.length_c   1.000
_cell.angle_alpha   90.00
_cell.angle_beta   90.00
_cell.angle_gamma   90.00
#
_symmetry.space_group_name_H-M   'P 1'
#
loop_
_entity.id
_entity.type
_entity.pdbx_description
1 polymer ?
#
loop_
_entity_poly.entity_id
_entity_poly.type
_entity_poly.pdbx_seq_one_letter_code
_entity_poly.pdbx_strand_id
1 'polypeptide(L)'
;MNHKPNDALSDRARNANRGWHWRTAFQTLLGLVAVVALVLAAQWWRGRDRSLPSAPVGDAMPATVAANAAVASTLDLARTQDLQDAGRGLIAAPTGKVLSPDGSTLWDFDRFGFLQGAAPATVNPSLWRHAGLNNQAGLFKVVDGIYQLRGFDLANITLIEGQTGWIVVDTLTTQETAAAAMAFARSHLGDKPVSAVVFTHSHADHFGGALGVVSAQEAARRKLPIVAPEGFLKEATSENILVGPAMGRRATYQFGNQLPASPTGLVDAGLGKGLALGRIGILPPNVIVDRTPQEMTLDGVRFVFQNVPGSEAPAELAFYLPDFKAYCGAEILTQSMHNLYTLRGAKVRDALRWSGYIDDALQRFGDTQVFFASHHWPVWGNPRIVDFMKQHRDTYRYIHDQTVRLLNSGMKAQEIAETLKLPRSLESAFAVRGYYGTVRHNAKAVYQHYLGWFDGNPANLDPLPRQDAATRYVDLMGGADTTVAAAQAAFARGEFRWAAELLNQVVFAQPGHGGARLLLTRSYEQLAYVAESAIWRNFYLTGAQELRSGKTGAGPDPALAVGMLGLASVERYLDAMAAALNGPKADGSDLKLNLVFPDTGESYVLWIENAVLHHRKAPPDQNANATLTVTQPVFIKMMTGTAGVKDTLLGDDLQVSGSRIDLLRFFSLIDKAPRTFAIVTP
;
A
#
# COMPACT_ATOMS: atom_id res chain seq x y z
N MET A 1 -91.76 23.46 49.46
CA MET A 1 -90.67 23.40 50.41
C MET A 1 -89.53 22.61 49.77
N ASN A 2 -88.42 23.24 49.69
CA ASN A 2 -87.22 22.81 48.99
C ASN A 2 -86.54 21.60 49.59
N HIS A 3 -86.08 20.66 48.76
CA HIS A 3 -84.97 19.84 49.13
C HIS A 3 -84.06 19.60 47.86
N LYS A 4 -82.84 20.10 47.94
CA LYS A 4 -81.72 19.74 47.04
C LYS A 4 -81.14 18.40 47.54
N PRO A 5 -80.73 17.53 46.60
CA PRO A 5 -79.79 16.46 46.94
C PRO A 5 -78.46 16.57 46.16
N ASN A 6 -77.39 16.46 46.90
CA ASN A 6 -76.16 15.76 46.72
C ASN A 6 -75.26 16.04 45.54
N ASP A 7 -74.28 16.88 45.77
CA ASP A 7 -73.00 17.07 45.01
C ASP A 7 -71.85 16.10 45.44
N ALA A 8 -72.17 14.97 46.08
CA ALA A 8 -71.12 14.07 46.57
C ALA A 8 -70.66 12.93 45.65
N LEU A 9 -71.30 12.79 44.48
CA LEU A 9 -70.91 11.71 43.51
C LEU A 9 -69.99 12.14 42.37
N SER A 10 -69.82 13.47 42.12
CA SER A 10 -68.95 13.98 41.07
C SER A 10 -67.47 14.01 41.41
N ASP A 11 -67.09 14.11 42.68
CA ASP A 11 -65.69 14.21 43.11
C ASP A 11 -65.01 12.85 43.24
N ARG A 12 -65.72 11.74 43.43
CA ARG A 12 -65.15 10.39 43.43
C ARG A 12 -64.79 9.87 42.01
N ALA A 13 -65.54 10.28 41.00
CA ALA A 13 -65.28 9.88 39.65
C ALA A 13 -64.05 10.63 39.02
N ARG A 14 -63.78 11.89 39.42
CA ARG A 14 -62.62 12.66 38.97
C ARG A 14 -61.31 12.22 39.63
N ASN A 15 -61.32 11.75 40.83
CA ASN A 15 -60.14 11.23 41.52
C ASN A 15 -59.78 9.82 41.12
N ALA A 16 -60.73 8.98 40.69
CA ALA A 16 -60.44 7.65 40.16
C ALA A 16 -59.75 7.68 38.78
N ASN A 17 -60.10 8.65 37.92
CA ASN A 17 -59.48 8.79 36.58
C ASN A 17 -58.05 9.37 36.65
N ARG A 18 -57.73 10.23 37.62
CA ARG A 18 -56.35 10.74 37.82
C ARG A 18 -55.38 9.64 38.28
N GLY A 19 -55.81 8.70 39.10
CA GLY A 19 -54.99 7.58 39.60
C GLY A 19 -54.67 6.54 38.51
N TRP A 20 -55.52 6.42 37.48
CA TRP A 20 -55.33 5.45 36.41
C TRP A 20 -54.33 5.96 35.36
N HIS A 21 -54.31 7.24 35.04
CA HIS A 21 -53.36 7.88 34.15
C HIS A 21 -51.94 7.91 34.75
N TRP A 22 -51.78 8.07 36.03
CA TRP A 22 -50.47 8.04 36.70
C TRP A 22 -49.89 6.62 36.75
N ARG A 23 -50.69 5.60 36.92
CA ARG A 23 -50.25 4.18 36.94
C ARG A 23 -49.83 3.72 35.54
N THR A 24 -50.54 4.07 34.48
CA THR A 24 -50.17 3.79 33.09
C THR A 24 -48.94 4.58 32.66
N ALA A 25 -48.82 5.85 32.99
CA ALA A 25 -47.62 6.65 32.72
C ALA A 25 -46.37 6.11 33.45
N PHE A 26 -46.55 5.67 34.70
CA PHE A 26 -45.45 5.07 35.48
C PHE A 26 -45.02 3.69 34.94
N GLN A 27 -45.97 2.87 34.49
CA GLN A 27 -45.68 1.56 33.86
C GLN A 27 -45.02 1.73 32.50
N THR A 28 -45.39 2.73 31.68
CA THR A 28 -44.72 3.06 30.43
C THR A 28 -43.32 3.60 30.64
N LEU A 29 -43.11 4.42 31.67
CA LEU A 29 -41.78 4.93 32.03
C LEU A 29 -40.86 3.81 32.55
N LEU A 30 -41.37 2.89 33.38
CA LEU A 30 -40.64 1.70 33.82
C LEU A 30 -40.29 0.76 32.65
N GLY A 31 -41.21 0.57 31.70
CA GLY A 31 -40.96 -0.19 30.46
C GLY A 31 -39.87 0.45 29.62
N LEU A 32 -39.88 1.78 29.45
CA LEU A 32 -38.84 2.50 28.70
C LEU A 32 -37.47 2.44 29.40
N VAL A 33 -37.44 2.57 30.72
CA VAL A 33 -36.20 2.43 31.53
C VAL A 33 -35.64 1.00 31.43
N ALA A 34 -36.51 -0.02 31.45
CA ALA A 34 -36.09 -1.41 31.29
C ALA A 34 -35.53 -1.68 29.88
N VAL A 35 -36.15 -1.12 28.84
CA VAL A 35 -35.63 -1.24 27.43
C VAL A 35 -34.32 -0.52 27.29
N VAL A 36 -34.17 0.69 27.83
CA VAL A 36 -32.90 1.43 27.81
C VAL A 36 -31.82 0.69 28.60
N ALA A 37 -32.16 0.14 29.76
CA ALA A 37 -31.22 -0.68 30.54
C ALA A 37 -30.80 -1.97 29.79
N LEU A 38 -31.71 -2.63 29.08
CA LEU A 38 -31.41 -3.79 28.26
C LEU A 38 -30.56 -3.43 27.03
N VAL A 39 -30.81 -2.27 26.42
CA VAL A 39 -29.98 -1.78 25.28
C VAL A 39 -28.59 -1.39 25.78
N LEU A 40 -28.49 -0.71 26.93
CA LEU A 40 -27.21 -0.37 27.55
C LEU A 40 -26.46 -1.61 28.05
N ALA A 41 -27.16 -2.60 28.59
CA ALA A 41 -26.57 -3.88 28.98
C ALA A 41 -26.11 -4.68 27.75
N ALA A 42 -26.87 -4.67 26.66
CA ALA A 42 -26.47 -5.29 25.39
C ALA A 42 -25.28 -4.56 24.72
N GLN A 43 -25.24 -3.23 24.80
CA GLN A 43 -24.10 -2.43 24.37
C GLN A 43 -22.88 -2.65 25.27
N TRP A 44 -23.06 -2.72 26.58
CA TRP A 44 -22.01 -3.04 27.55
C TRP A 44 -21.49 -4.48 27.36
N TRP A 45 -22.40 -5.43 27.05
CA TRP A 45 -22.03 -6.82 26.76
C TRP A 45 -21.33 -6.98 25.40
N ARG A 46 -21.72 -6.19 24.38
CA ARG A 46 -21.03 -6.08 23.07
C ARG A 46 -19.71 -5.32 23.17
N GLY A 47 -19.60 -4.35 24.07
CA GLY A 47 -18.39 -3.58 24.34
C GLY A 47 -17.39 -4.26 25.28
N ARG A 48 -17.72 -5.40 25.87
CA ARG A 48 -16.72 -6.26 26.50
C ARG A 48 -15.89 -6.91 25.41
N ASP A 49 -14.85 -6.18 25.03
CA ASP A 49 -13.74 -6.70 24.27
C ASP A 49 -13.25 -7.97 25.01
N ARG A 50 -13.67 -9.15 24.54
CA ARG A 50 -13.04 -10.41 24.91
C ARG A 50 -11.68 -10.44 24.25
N SER A 51 -10.80 -9.52 24.62
CA SER A 51 -9.39 -9.62 24.32
C SER A 51 -8.93 -10.95 24.94
N LEU A 52 -8.84 -11.97 24.12
CA LEU A 52 -8.08 -13.16 24.50
C LEU A 52 -6.73 -12.65 24.99
N PRO A 53 -6.22 -13.13 26.13
CA PRO A 53 -4.90 -12.74 26.59
C PRO A 53 -3.95 -12.94 25.41
N SER A 54 -3.24 -11.87 25.00
CA SER A 54 -2.36 -11.93 23.84
C SER A 54 -1.27 -12.98 24.11
N ALA A 55 -1.40 -14.12 23.43
CA ALA A 55 -0.37 -15.15 23.56
C ALA A 55 0.98 -14.56 23.10
N PRO A 56 2.08 -14.86 23.79
CA PRO A 56 3.40 -14.38 23.38
C PRO A 56 3.74 -14.84 21.97
N VAL A 57 4.60 -14.09 21.28
CA VAL A 57 5.13 -14.49 19.96
C VAL A 57 5.89 -15.81 20.12
N GLY A 58 5.75 -16.73 19.17
CA GLY A 58 6.36 -18.06 19.24
C GLY A 58 7.83 -18.10 18.82
N ASP A 59 8.55 -19.03 19.38
CA ASP A 59 9.89 -19.38 18.93
C ASP A 59 9.88 -20.15 17.61
N ALA A 60 11.04 -20.21 16.95
CA ALA A 60 11.22 -21.02 15.75
C ALA A 60 11.15 -22.51 16.09
N MET A 61 10.32 -23.26 15.37
CA MET A 61 10.21 -24.70 15.49
C MET A 61 11.45 -25.41 14.89
N PRO A 62 11.76 -26.64 15.30
CA PRO A 62 12.91 -27.37 14.74
C PRO A 62 12.91 -27.47 13.21
N ALA A 63 11.75 -27.61 12.58
CA ALA A 63 11.62 -27.63 11.12
C ALA A 63 12.00 -26.27 10.50
N THR A 64 11.65 -25.15 11.15
CA THR A 64 12.04 -23.79 10.75
C THR A 64 13.54 -23.59 10.87
N VAL A 65 14.14 -24.03 12.00
CA VAL A 65 15.59 -23.96 12.23
C VAL A 65 16.33 -24.75 11.16
N ALA A 66 15.88 -25.97 10.86
CA ALA A 66 16.47 -26.83 9.83
C ALA A 66 16.36 -26.20 8.42
N ALA A 67 15.21 -25.61 8.08
CA ALA A 67 15.03 -24.94 6.79
C ALA A 67 15.95 -23.73 6.63
N ASN A 68 16.09 -22.90 7.66
CA ASN A 68 16.99 -21.75 7.65
C ASN A 68 18.48 -22.18 7.61
N ALA A 69 18.85 -23.26 8.31
CA ALA A 69 20.19 -23.83 8.24
C ALA A 69 20.52 -24.37 6.84
N ALA A 70 19.54 -24.97 6.14
CA ALA A 70 19.71 -25.42 4.76
C ALA A 70 19.99 -24.23 3.82
N VAL A 71 19.27 -23.10 3.97
CA VAL A 71 19.56 -21.88 3.19
C VAL A 71 20.98 -21.38 3.49
N ALA A 72 21.38 -21.33 4.76
CA ALA A 72 22.72 -20.87 5.14
C ALA A 72 23.84 -21.75 4.54
N SER A 73 23.61 -23.06 4.36
CA SER A 73 24.61 -23.99 3.81
C SER A 73 24.75 -23.88 2.28
N THR A 74 23.78 -23.28 1.57
CA THR A 74 23.78 -23.20 0.10
C THR A 74 24.25 -21.87 -0.44
N LEU A 75 24.34 -20.83 0.40
CA LEU A 75 24.68 -19.47 0.01
C LEU A 75 26.00 -19.03 0.63
N ASP A 76 26.81 -18.30 -0.11
CA ASP A 76 27.99 -17.59 0.40
C ASP A 76 27.57 -16.33 1.18
N LEU A 77 27.00 -16.54 2.37
CA LEU A 77 26.58 -15.45 3.25
C LEU A 77 27.76 -14.60 3.77
N ALA A 78 28.98 -15.13 3.71
CA ALA A 78 30.19 -14.44 4.10
C ALA A 78 30.75 -13.51 3.02
N ARG A 79 30.20 -13.53 1.82
CA ARG A 79 30.60 -12.65 0.71
C ARG A 79 30.56 -11.18 1.15
N THR A 80 31.72 -10.52 1.11
CA THR A 80 31.89 -9.15 1.61
C THR A 80 31.66 -8.06 0.55
N GLN A 81 31.61 -8.43 -0.74
CA GLN A 81 31.51 -7.45 -1.83
C GLN A 81 30.29 -6.52 -1.70
N ASP A 82 29.12 -7.09 -1.39
CA ASP A 82 27.90 -6.28 -1.25
C ASP A 82 27.96 -5.36 -0.01
N LEU A 83 28.64 -5.83 1.06
CA LEU A 83 28.90 -5.02 2.26
C LEU A 83 29.83 -3.84 1.95
N GLN A 84 30.87 -4.08 1.16
CA GLN A 84 31.78 -3.05 0.70
C GLN A 84 31.05 -2.04 -0.20
N ASP A 85 30.23 -2.52 -1.14
CA ASP A 85 29.44 -1.68 -2.03
C ASP A 85 28.38 -0.86 -1.27
N ALA A 86 27.68 -1.46 -0.33
CA ALA A 86 26.67 -0.79 0.48
C ALA A 86 27.29 0.32 1.37
N GLY A 87 28.50 0.11 1.88
CA GLY A 87 29.22 1.10 2.70
C GLY A 87 30.05 2.10 1.90
N ARG A 88 30.25 1.87 0.59
CA ARG A 88 31.16 2.67 -0.23
C ARG A 88 30.70 4.12 -0.35
N GLY A 89 31.64 5.05 -0.12
CA GLY A 89 31.43 6.48 -0.30
C GLY A 89 30.63 7.13 0.83
N LEU A 90 30.43 6.49 1.98
CA LEU A 90 29.77 7.09 3.14
C LEU A 90 30.50 8.37 3.55
N ILE A 91 29.79 9.50 3.54
CA ILE A 91 30.25 10.82 4.00
C ILE A 91 29.82 11.01 5.44
N ALA A 92 28.55 10.77 5.75
CA ALA A 92 27.97 10.93 7.07
C ALA A 92 26.76 10.02 7.26
N ALA A 93 26.54 9.56 8.49
CA ALA A 93 25.38 8.77 8.89
C ALA A 93 24.43 9.63 9.75
N PRO A 94 23.11 9.60 9.48
CA PRO A 94 22.13 10.31 10.30
C PRO A 94 21.90 9.55 11.62
N THR A 95 21.50 10.30 12.64
CA THR A 95 21.11 9.77 13.96
C THR A 95 19.78 10.38 14.40
N GLY A 96 19.13 9.77 15.38
CA GLY A 96 17.91 10.30 15.98
C GLY A 96 16.67 10.05 15.11
N LYS A 97 15.76 11.02 15.08
CA LYS A 97 14.41 10.82 14.54
C LYS A 97 13.96 11.97 13.65
N VAL A 98 13.16 11.64 12.63
CA VAL A 98 12.35 12.60 11.90
C VAL A 98 10.97 12.62 12.55
N LEU A 99 10.50 13.80 12.91
CA LEU A 99 9.21 14.00 13.57
C LEU A 99 8.18 14.55 12.58
N SER A 100 6.93 14.19 12.77
CA SER A 100 5.80 14.85 12.12
C SER A 100 5.49 16.18 12.80
N PRO A 101 4.65 17.04 12.19
CA PRO A 101 4.31 18.34 12.76
C PRO A 101 3.65 18.30 14.15
N ASP A 102 3.01 17.19 14.51
CA ASP A 102 2.41 16.96 15.83
C ASP A 102 3.41 16.44 16.88
N GLY A 103 4.69 16.26 16.49
CA GLY A 103 5.76 15.75 17.35
C GLY A 103 5.84 14.23 17.44
N SER A 104 4.99 13.49 16.76
CA SER A 104 5.10 12.03 16.71
C SER A 104 6.29 11.57 15.86
N THR A 105 6.86 10.43 16.20
CA THR A 105 7.99 9.86 15.44
C THR A 105 7.50 9.30 14.11
N LEU A 106 7.98 9.90 13.01
CA LEU A 106 7.69 9.45 11.65
C LEU A 106 8.77 8.48 11.14
N TRP A 107 10.04 8.76 11.44
CA TRP A 107 11.17 7.91 11.08
C TRP A 107 12.18 7.88 12.20
N ASP A 108 12.76 6.70 12.48
CA ASP A 108 13.75 6.50 13.52
C ASP A 108 14.94 5.74 12.93
N PHE A 109 16.09 6.39 12.86
CA PHE A 109 17.31 5.80 12.27
C PHE A 109 17.86 4.65 13.09
N ASP A 110 17.60 4.61 14.40
CA ASP A 110 18.10 3.59 15.32
C ASP A 110 17.16 2.39 15.44
N ARG A 111 15.96 2.46 14.83
CA ARG A 111 14.90 1.45 14.96
C ARG A 111 15.34 0.03 14.63
N PHE A 112 16.29 -0.13 13.71
CA PHE A 112 16.80 -1.41 13.24
C PHE A 112 18.22 -1.74 13.73
N GLY A 113 18.70 -1.09 14.79
CA GLY A 113 20.01 -1.31 15.37
C GLY A 113 20.28 -2.75 15.84
N PHE A 114 19.26 -3.59 15.97
CA PHE A 114 19.35 -5.01 16.29
C PHE A 114 19.84 -5.89 15.12
N LEU A 115 19.87 -5.39 13.88
CA LEU A 115 20.31 -6.12 12.69
C LEU A 115 21.83 -6.28 12.65
N GLN A 116 22.36 -7.02 13.59
CA GLN A 116 23.80 -7.25 13.76
C GLN A 116 24.08 -8.73 14.02
N GLY A 117 25.28 -9.18 13.65
CA GLY A 117 25.71 -10.54 13.90
C GLY A 117 24.99 -11.62 13.09
N ALA A 118 24.99 -12.83 13.60
CA ALA A 118 24.38 -14.00 12.96
C ALA A 118 22.84 -13.89 12.94
N ALA A 119 22.23 -14.43 11.90
CA ALA A 119 20.77 -14.48 11.78
C ALA A 119 20.16 -15.30 12.93
N PRO A 120 19.15 -14.78 13.64
CA PRO A 120 18.40 -15.55 14.62
C PRO A 120 17.55 -16.61 13.93
N ALA A 121 17.18 -17.66 14.65
CA ALA A 121 16.39 -18.78 14.12
C ALA A 121 15.01 -18.34 13.55
N THR A 122 14.53 -17.18 13.97
CA THR A 122 13.25 -16.57 13.56
C THR A 122 13.33 -15.73 12.28
N VAL A 123 14.49 -15.70 11.60
CA VAL A 123 14.67 -14.97 10.35
C VAL A 123 15.45 -15.81 9.35
N ASN A 124 14.99 -15.85 8.11
CA ASN A 124 15.75 -16.44 7.02
C ASN A 124 17.13 -15.76 6.90
N PRO A 125 18.24 -16.50 6.88
CA PRO A 125 19.60 -15.92 6.95
C PRO A 125 19.96 -15.07 5.74
N SER A 126 19.41 -15.35 4.56
CA SER A 126 19.59 -14.53 3.37
C SER A 126 18.88 -13.18 3.52
N LEU A 127 17.64 -13.17 4.04
CA LEU A 127 16.91 -11.93 4.35
C LEU A 127 17.61 -11.12 5.45
N TRP A 128 18.12 -11.78 6.50
CA TRP A 128 18.84 -11.09 7.57
C TRP A 128 20.06 -10.34 7.05
N ARG A 129 20.85 -11.00 6.18
CA ARG A 129 21.98 -10.36 5.50
C ARG A 129 21.54 -9.16 4.68
N HIS A 130 20.51 -9.29 3.86
CA HIS A 130 19.98 -8.22 3.03
C HIS A 130 19.46 -7.05 3.87
N ALA A 131 18.71 -7.33 4.93
CA ALA A 131 18.22 -6.33 5.88
C ALA A 131 19.35 -5.54 6.55
N GLY A 132 20.44 -6.21 6.92
CA GLY A 132 21.66 -5.56 7.44
C GLY A 132 22.31 -4.62 6.45
N LEU A 133 22.32 -4.96 5.14
CA LEU A 133 22.83 -4.09 4.07
C LEU A 133 21.92 -2.87 3.86
N ASN A 134 20.60 -3.05 3.86
CA ASN A 134 19.61 -1.97 3.77
C ASN A 134 19.64 -1.04 4.99
N ASN A 135 20.16 -1.51 6.13
CA ASN A 135 20.24 -0.70 7.34
C ASN A 135 21.41 0.32 7.32
N GLN A 136 22.23 0.32 6.28
CA GLN A 136 23.29 1.32 6.10
C GLN A 136 22.68 2.64 5.60
N ALA A 137 22.26 3.49 6.53
CA ALA A 137 21.68 4.81 6.25
C ALA A 137 22.78 5.88 6.19
N GLY A 138 22.66 6.84 5.28
CA GLY A 138 23.61 7.95 5.17
C GLY A 138 23.52 8.78 3.92
N LEU A 139 24.42 9.74 3.87
CA LEU A 139 24.82 10.46 2.67
C LEU A 139 26.06 9.79 2.09
N PHE A 140 25.98 9.34 0.84
CA PHE A 140 27.03 8.59 0.17
C PHE A 140 27.44 9.28 -1.13
N LYS A 141 28.74 9.36 -1.37
CA LYS A 141 29.28 9.74 -2.68
C LYS A 141 29.29 8.51 -3.59
N VAL A 142 28.48 8.54 -4.65
CA VAL A 142 28.44 7.48 -5.68
C VAL A 142 29.65 7.60 -6.60
N VAL A 143 29.85 8.78 -7.17
CA VAL A 143 31.05 9.28 -7.87
C VAL A 143 31.15 10.77 -7.61
N ASP A 144 32.22 11.43 -8.06
CA ASP A 144 32.32 12.87 -8.00
C ASP A 144 31.14 13.50 -8.77
N GLY A 145 30.39 14.38 -8.11
CA GLY A 145 29.19 15.01 -8.66
C GLY A 145 27.88 14.22 -8.54
N ILE A 146 27.89 12.96 -8.05
CA ILE A 146 26.67 12.18 -7.79
C ILE A 146 26.68 11.66 -6.36
N TYR A 147 25.62 11.96 -5.62
CA TYR A 147 25.45 11.60 -4.21
C TYR A 147 24.09 10.93 -3.99
N GLN A 148 24.00 10.04 -3.00
CA GLN A 148 22.75 9.41 -2.59
C GLN A 148 22.50 9.55 -1.10
N LEU A 149 21.25 9.87 -0.76
CA LEU A 149 20.71 9.79 0.59
C LEU A 149 19.92 8.48 0.69
N ARG A 150 20.44 7.53 1.45
CA ARG A 150 19.87 6.19 1.63
C ARG A 150 19.41 5.99 3.07
N GLY A 151 18.32 5.25 3.25
CA GLY A 151 17.79 4.88 4.56
C GLY A 151 17.04 5.99 5.30
N PHE A 152 16.66 7.07 4.63
CA PHE A 152 15.76 8.10 5.15
C PHE A 152 14.28 7.74 4.97
N ASP A 153 14.00 6.79 4.08
CA ASP A 153 12.69 6.22 3.78
C ASP A 153 12.89 4.87 3.08
N LEU A 154 11.87 4.36 2.39
CA LEU A 154 11.95 3.15 1.57
C LEU A 154 12.87 3.35 0.36
N ALA A 155 12.69 4.44 -0.40
CA ALA A 155 13.48 4.79 -1.57
C ALA A 155 14.71 5.66 -1.22
N ASN A 156 15.53 5.96 -2.20
CA ASN A 156 16.69 6.85 -2.14
C ASN A 156 16.37 8.22 -2.76
N ILE A 157 17.04 9.29 -2.30
CA ILE A 157 17.21 10.52 -3.09
C ILE A 157 18.59 10.46 -3.72
N THR A 158 18.68 10.76 -5.03
CA THR A 158 19.95 11.00 -5.70
C THR A 158 20.10 12.47 -6.01
N LEU A 159 21.26 13.06 -5.65
CA LEU A 159 21.65 14.43 -5.95
C LEU A 159 22.72 14.41 -7.01
N ILE A 160 22.48 15.08 -8.15
CA ILE A 160 23.46 15.25 -9.21
C ILE A 160 23.86 16.73 -9.22
N GLU A 161 25.15 17.00 -9.17
CA GLU A 161 25.69 18.35 -9.14
C GLU A 161 25.60 18.97 -10.54
N GLY A 162 24.76 19.99 -10.68
CA GLY A 162 24.68 20.83 -11.86
C GLY A 162 25.57 22.06 -11.76
N GLN A 163 25.53 22.89 -12.77
CA GLN A 163 26.32 24.15 -12.81
C GLN A 163 25.86 25.19 -11.76
N THR A 164 24.56 25.23 -11.45
CA THR A 164 23.97 26.25 -10.57
C THR A 164 23.32 25.66 -9.32
N GLY A 165 23.09 24.34 -9.26
CA GLY A 165 22.41 23.72 -8.13
C GLY A 165 22.39 22.20 -8.18
N TRP A 166 21.45 21.62 -7.43
CA TRP A 166 21.23 20.19 -7.38
C TRP A 166 20.11 19.77 -8.34
N ILE A 167 20.38 18.81 -9.21
CA ILE A 167 19.35 18.04 -9.89
C ILE A 167 18.97 16.89 -8.94
N VAL A 168 17.72 16.89 -8.49
CA VAL A 168 17.22 15.90 -7.53
C VAL A 168 16.47 14.80 -8.26
N VAL A 169 16.92 13.57 -8.14
CA VAL A 169 16.25 12.39 -8.70
C VAL A 169 15.53 11.67 -7.56
N ASP A 170 14.21 11.54 -7.70
CA ASP A 170 13.25 11.07 -6.72
C ASP A 170 13.25 11.85 -5.40
N THR A 171 12.19 11.72 -4.60
CA THR A 171 12.00 12.63 -3.47
C THR A 171 11.44 11.94 -2.21
N LEU A 172 11.58 10.60 -2.11
CA LEU A 172 11.02 9.79 -1.02
C LEU A 172 9.48 9.83 -0.94
N THR A 173 8.92 9.15 0.07
CA THR A 173 7.46 9.02 0.26
C THR A 173 6.86 10.28 0.87
N THR A 174 7.55 10.93 1.83
CA THR A 174 6.95 11.98 2.63
C THR A 174 7.72 13.30 2.59
N GLN A 175 7.00 14.40 2.73
CA GLN A 175 7.60 15.73 2.78
C GLN A 175 8.58 15.87 3.94
N GLU A 176 8.28 15.22 5.07
CA GLU A 176 9.08 15.27 6.28
C GLU A 176 10.42 14.55 6.11
N THR A 177 10.41 13.32 5.56
CA THR A 177 11.65 12.56 5.30
C THR A 177 12.50 13.21 4.22
N ALA A 178 11.87 13.73 3.16
CA ALA A 178 12.56 14.46 2.10
C ALA A 178 13.21 15.75 2.60
N ALA A 179 12.50 16.54 3.41
CA ALA A 179 13.04 17.76 4.00
C ALA A 179 14.23 17.47 4.93
N ALA A 180 14.13 16.40 5.76
CA ALA A 180 15.21 15.95 6.62
C ALA A 180 16.43 15.49 5.81
N ALA A 181 16.23 14.72 4.74
CA ALA A 181 17.27 14.25 3.85
C ALA A 181 17.99 15.43 3.15
N MET A 182 17.23 16.38 2.61
CA MET A 182 17.81 17.58 1.97
C MET A 182 18.55 18.48 2.96
N ALA A 183 18.03 18.66 4.18
CA ALA A 183 18.73 19.42 5.23
C ALA A 183 20.05 18.72 5.62
N PHE A 184 20.03 17.37 5.74
CA PHE A 184 21.22 16.58 6.01
C PHE A 184 22.26 16.70 4.88
N ALA A 185 21.83 16.64 3.63
CA ALA A 185 22.73 16.85 2.48
C ALA A 185 23.35 18.25 2.49
N ARG A 186 22.56 19.30 2.70
CA ARG A 186 23.04 20.70 2.74
C ARG A 186 24.08 20.93 3.83
N SER A 187 23.92 20.31 4.98
CA SER A 187 24.89 20.46 6.09
C SER A 187 26.27 19.84 5.79
N HIS A 188 26.38 18.93 4.81
CA HIS A 188 27.63 18.25 4.46
C HIS A 188 28.18 18.62 3.08
N LEU A 189 27.32 19.01 2.13
CA LEU A 189 27.71 19.33 0.74
C LEU A 189 27.61 20.82 0.43
N GLY A 190 27.12 21.63 1.37
CA GLY A 190 26.86 23.06 1.18
C GLY A 190 25.44 23.36 0.68
N ASP A 191 25.01 24.60 0.90
CA ASP A 191 23.65 25.04 0.58
C ASP A 191 23.56 25.49 -0.90
N LYS A 192 23.27 24.55 -1.76
CA LYS A 192 22.99 24.78 -3.18
C LYS A 192 21.48 24.69 -3.44
N PRO A 193 20.92 25.56 -4.30
CA PRO A 193 19.50 25.48 -4.66
C PRO A 193 19.21 24.21 -5.48
N VAL A 194 17.95 23.78 -5.50
CA VAL A 194 17.48 22.76 -6.44
C VAL A 194 17.36 23.40 -7.82
N SER A 195 17.98 22.82 -8.84
CA SER A 195 17.98 23.33 -10.23
C SER A 195 17.06 22.53 -11.15
N ALA A 196 16.77 21.26 -10.85
CA ALA A 196 15.77 20.44 -11.51
C ALA A 196 15.29 19.30 -10.59
N VAL A 197 14.13 18.72 -10.90
CA VAL A 197 13.64 17.49 -10.28
C VAL A 197 13.34 16.47 -11.37
N VAL A 198 13.75 15.22 -11.16
CA VAL A 198 13.46 14.09 -12.06
C VAL A 198 12.71 13.01 -11.26
N PHE A 199 11.48 12.71 -11.62
CA PHE A 199 10.75 11.59 -11.09
C PHE A 199 10.96 10.39 -12.00
N THR A 200 11.45 9.29 -11.45
CA THR A 200 11.70 8.08 -12.22
C THR A 200 10.41 7.39 -12.61
N HIS A 201 9.42 7.33 -11.70
CA HIS A 201 8.15 6.68 -11.96
C HIS A 201 7.02 7.13 -11.02
N SER A 202 5.82 6.59 -11.23
CA SER A 202 4.56 7.05 -10.64
C SER A 202 4.22 6.46 -9.26
N HIS A 203 5.15 5.81 -8.55
CA HIS A 203 4.92 5.37 -7.17
C HIS A 203 5.25 6.44 -6.14
N ALA A 204 4.50 6.44 -5.03
CA ALA A 204 4.53 7.53 -4.05
C ALA A 204 5.88 7.69 -3.34
N ASP A 205 6.65 6.64 -3.18
CA ASP A 205 7.98 6.66 -2.55
C ASP A 205 9.08 7.31 -3.43
N HIS A 206 8.73 7.72 -4.65
CA HIS A 206 9.63 8.44 -5.57
C HIS A 206 9.25 9.91 -5.76
N PHE A 207 7.97 10.26 -5.54
CA PHE A 207 7.53 11.64 -5.73
C PHE A 207 6.89 12.28 -4.49
N GLY A 208 6.47 11.48 -3.51
CA GLY A 208 5.59 11.93 -2.42
C GLY A 208 6.19 13.01 -1.53
N GLY A 209 7.51 13.05 -1.41
CA GLY A 209 8.25 14.05 -0.64
C GLY A 209 8.60 15.33 -1.42
N ALA A 210 8.16 15.50 -2.66
CA ALA A 210 8.58 16.60 -3.54
C ALA A 210 8.46 17.99 -2.92
N LEU A 211 7.38 18.25 -2.17
CA LEU A 211 7.16 19.52 -1.48
C LEU A 211 8.07 19.72 -0.25
N GLY A 212 8.75 18.68 0.21
CA GLY A 212 9.83 18.76 1.20
C GLY A 212 11.19 19.09 0.58
N VAL A 213 11.36 18.87 -0.73
CA VAL A 213 12.56 19.22 -1.49
C VAL A 213 12.53 20.67 -1.95
N VAL A 214 11.43 21.10 -2.55
CA VAL A 214 11.20 22.47 -3.01
C VAL A 214 9.71 22.78 -2.96
N SER A 215 9.35 24.00 -2.53
CA SER A 215 7.95 24.40 -2.48
C SER A 215 7.37 24.59 -3.90
N ALA A 216 6.06 24.33 -4.06
CA ALA A 216 5.37 24.53 -5.34
C ALA A 216 5.48 25.98 -5.82
N GLN A 217 5.42 26.97 -4.90
CA GLN A 217 5.56 28.38 -5.21
C GLN A 217 6.98 28.70 -5.75
N GLU A 218 8.03 28.16 -5.13
CA GLU A 218 9.39 28.34 -5.59
C GLU A 218 9.63 27.68 -6.94
N ALA A 219 9.18 26.43 -7.12
CA ALA A 219 9.28 25.71 -8.37
C ALA A 219 8.61 26.48 -9.52
N ALA A 220 7.39 27.01 -9.30
CA ALA A 220 6.67 27.82 -10.28
C ALA A 220 7.39 29.15 -10.58
N ARG A 221 7.81 29.91 -9.52
CA ARG A 221 8.51 31.19 -9.67
C ARG A 221 9.82 31.05 -10.46
N ARG A 222 10.57 29.97 -10.22
CA ARG A 222 11.86 29.71 -10.89
C ARG A 222 11.70 28.94 -12.19
N LYS A 223 10.48 28.50 -12.55
CA LYS A 223 10.20 27.66 -13.72
C LYS A 223 11.12 26.43 -13.73
N LEU A 224 11.25 25.77 -12.56
CA LEU A 224 12.13 24.60 -12.44
C LEU A 224 11.73 23.51 -13.44
N PRO A 225 12.67 22.90 -14.16
CA PRO A 225 12.41 21.67 -14.90
C PRO A 225 12.00 20.57 -13.94
N ILE A 226 10.81 20.02 -14.15
CA ILE A 226 10.27 18.87 -13.42
C ILE A 226 10.01 17.79 -14.47
N VAL A 227 10.93 16.85 -14.55
CA VAL A 227 10.96 15.80 -15.56
C VAL A 227 10.24 14.56 -15.04
N ALA A 228 9.39 13.96 -15.85
CA ALA A 228 8.73 12.68 -15.53
C ALA A 228 8.41 11.88 -16.81
N PRO A 229 8.17 10.56 -16.72
CA PRO A 229 7.71 9.76 -17.85
C PRO A 229 6.29 10.14 -18.26
N GLU A 230 5.96 9.86 -19.52
CA GLU A 230 4.61 10.01 -20.05
C GLU A 230 3.59 9.26 -19.18
N GLY A 231 2.44 9.90 -18.93
CA GLY A 231 1.37 9.33 -18.10
C GLY A 231 1.59 9.44 -16.59
N PHE A 232 2.74 9.95 -16.13
CA PHE A 232 3.12 10.00 -14.72
C PHE A 232 2.00 10.53 -13.80
N LEU A 233 1.49 11.74 -14.04
CA LEU A 233 0.51 12.35 -13.14
C LEU A 233 -0.81 11.56 -13.11
N LYS A 234 -1.23 11.02 -14.25
CA LYS A 234 -2.42 10.17 -14.35
C LYS A 234 -2.26 8.90 -13.52
N GLU A 235 -1.14 8.21 -13.65
CA GLU A 235 -0.91 6.93 -12.94
C GLU A 235 -0.64 7.16 -11.45
N ALA A 236 0.09 8.22 -11.07
CA ALA A 236 0.34 8.59 -9.67
C ALA A 236 -0.95 8.85 -8.87
N THR A 237 -1.99 9.39 -9.52
CA THR A 237 -3.25 9.74 -8.85
C THR A 237 -4.32 8.65 -8.98
N SER A 238 -4.42 7.93 -10.12
CA SER A 238 -5.55 7.07 -10.44
C SER A 238 -5.72 5.87 -9.50
N GLU A 239 -4.66 5.14 -9.20
CA GLU A 239 -4.73 3.97 -8.30
C GLU A 239 -5.16 4.38 -6.90
N ASN A 240 -4.63 5.48 -6.40
CA ASN A 240 -4.88 5.97 -5.04
C ASN A 240 -6.29 6.54 -4.84
N ILE A 241 -6.95 6.96 -5.91
CA ILE A 241 -8.32 7.50 -5.85
C ILE A 241 -9.36 6.38 -5.92
N LEU A 242 -9.27 5.49 -6.93
CA LEU A 242 -10.30 4.47 -7.16
C LEU A 242 -10.28 3.33 -6.14
N VAL A 243 -9.10 2.78 -5.86
CA VAL A 243 -8.93 1.59 -5.01
C VAL A 243 -8.03 1.84 -3.80
N GLY A 244 -7.71 3.10 -3.53
CA GLY A 244 -6.82 3.53 -2.45
C GLY A 244 -7.13 2.94 -1.08
N PRO A 245 -8.38 2.93 -0.60
CA PRO A 245 -8.72 2.33 0.70
C PRO A 245 -8.33 0.85 0.79
N ALA A 246 -8.64 0.05 -0.23
CA ALA A 246 -8.31 -1.37 -0.28
C ALA A 246 -6.79 -1.59 -0.37
N MET A 247 -6.12 -0.85 -1.25
CA MET A 247 -4.67 -0.93 -1.42
C MET A 247 -3.93 -0.45 -0.18
N GLY A 248 -4.34 0.65 0.44
CA GLY A 248 -3.76 1.17 1.67
C GLY A 248 -3.88 0.19 2.83
N ARG A 249 -5.04 -0.46 3.00
CA ARG A 249 -5.22 -1.50 4.02
C ARG A 249 -4.31 -2.71 3.77
N ARG A 250 -4.16 -3.17 2.53
CA ARG A 250 -3.26 -4.28 2.16
C ARG A 250 -1.78 -3.88 2.23
N ALA A 251 -1.46 -2.62 2.01
CA ALA A 251 -0.10 -2.09 2.16
C ALA A 251 0.41 -2.20 3.61
N THR A 252 -0.47 -2.11 4.63
CA THR A 252 -0.06 -2.34 6.03
C THR A 252 0.46 -3.75 6.27
N TYR A 253 -0.05 -4.74 5.53
CA TYR A 253 0.48 -6.10 5.53
C TYR A 253 1.81 -6.20 4.78
N GLN A 254 1.87 -5.63 3.58
CA GLN A 254 3.06 -5.71 2.72
C GLN A 254 4.29 -5.10 3.37
N PHE A 255 4.16 -3.89 3.91
CA PHE A 255 5.28 -3.18 4.53
C PHE A 255 5.44 -3.45 6.03
N GLY A 256 4.47 -4.15 6.66
CA GLY A 256 4.55 -4.48 8.06
C GLY A 256 4.59 -3.27 9.00
N ASN A 257 3.98 -2.14 8.61
CA ASN A 257 4.09 -0.87 9.33
C ASN A 257 3.60 -0.92 10.78
N GLN A 258 2.74 -1.89 11.10
CA GLN A 258 2.18 -2.09 12.45
C GLN A 258 2.94 -3.14 13.25
N LEU A 259 3.96 -3.78 12.67
CA LEU A 259 4.80 -4.73 13.37
C LEU A 259 5.89 -4.02 14.17
N PRO A 260 6.21 -4.49 15.38
CA PRO A 260 7.36 -4.02 16.10
C PRO A 260 8.65 -4.40 15.34
N ALA A 261 9.62 -3.49 15.28
CA ALA A 261 10.94 -3.82 14.74
C ALA A 261 11.66 -4.77 15.70
N SER A 262 11.86 -6.01 15.30
CA SER A 262 12.49 -7.06 16.11
C SER A 262 12.77 -8.30 15.26
N PRO A 263 13.60 -9.25 15.75
CA PRO A 263 13.82 -10.54 15.08
C PRO A 263 12.56 -11.38 14.86
N THR A 264 11.52 -11.19 15.66
CA THR A 264 10.22 -11.86 15.51
C THR A 264 9.15 -10.98 14.85
N GLY A 265 9.52 -9.76 14.47
CA GLY A 265 8.65 -8.78 13.83
C GLY A 265 9.20 -8.30 12.48
N LEU A 266 9.13 -6.98 12.27
CA LEU A 266 9.65 -6.31 11.08
C LEU A 266 11.17 -6.29 11.10
N VAL A 267 11.79 -6.79 10.04
CA VAL A 267 13.25 -6.71 9.84
C VAL A 267 13.61 -5.88 8.60
N ASP A 268 12.75 -5.90 7.58
CA ASP A 268 12.97 -5.21 6.29
C ASP A 268 11.66 -5.14 5.49
N ALA A 269 11.62 -4.29 4.48
CA ALA A 269 10.53 -4.22 3.51
C ALA A 269 10.91 -4.74 2.11
N GLY A 270 12.16 -5.21 1.92
CA GLY A 270 12.67 -5.82 0.70
C GLY A 270 13.30 -4.84 -0.30
N LEU A 271 12.89 -3.58 -0.26
CA LEU A 271 13.47 -2.46 -1.04
C LEU A 271 14.18 -1.44 -0.16
N GLY A 272 14.02 -1.56 1.14
CA GLY A 272 14.54 -0.69 2.16
C GLY A 272 13.97 -1.09 3.51
N LYS A 273 14.23 -0.29 4.55
CA LYS A 273 13.87 -0.62 5.93
C LYS A 273 12.37 -0.64 6.21
N GLY A 274 11.61 0.21 5.52
CA GLY A 274 10.17 0.36 5.68
C GLY A 274 9.64 1.60 4.99
N LEU A 275 8.33 1.79 4.99
CA LEU A 275 7.64 2.93 4.40
C LEU A 275 7.35 3.99 5.47
N ALA A 276 7.79 5.21 5.26
CA ALA A 276 7.42 6.34 6.10
C ALA A 276 5.94 6.71 5.92
N LEU A 277 5.26 7.11 7.00
CA LEU A 277 3.86 7.51 6.99
C LEU A 277 3.75 8.99 7.39
N GLY A 278 3.78 9.89 6.42
CA GLY A 278 3.71 11.33 6.59
C GLY A 278 2.94 11.99 5.45
N ARG A 279 3.10 13.30 5.29
CA ARG A 279 2.40 14.07 4.25
C ARG A 279 2.97 13.77 2.87
N ILE A 280 2.09 13.44 1.94
CA ILE A 280 2.42 13.15 0.54
C ILE A 280 2.01 14.36 -0.31
N GLY A 281 2.94 14.84 -1.12
CA GLY A 281 2.71 15.91 -2.10
C GLY A 281 3.37 15.56 -3.42
N ILE A 282 3.03 16.31 -4.47
CA ILE A 282 3.58 16.11 -5.80
C ILE A 282 3.82 17.47 -6.46
N LEU A 283 4.85 17.58 -7.26
CA LEU A 283 5.06 18.70 -8.18
C LEU A 283 4.64 18.25 -9.59
N PRO A 284 3.69 18.94 -10.24
CA PRO A 284 3.29 18.61 -11.59
C PRO A 284 4.49 18.67 -12.55
N PRO A 285 4.76 17.61 -13.34
CA PRO A 285 5.84 17.66 -14.33
C PRO A 285 5.52 18.65 -15.44
N ASN A 286 6.55 19.35 -15.91
CA ASN A 286 6.50 20.28 -17.04
C ASN A 286 7.43 19.87 -18.19
N VAL A 287 8.18 18.78 -18.01
CA VAL A 287 9.03 18.15 -19.03
C VAL A 287 8.71 16.67 -19.06
N ILE A 288 8.29 16.16 -20.21
CA ILE A 288 7.86 14.77 -20.35
C ILE A 288 8.88 13.96 -21.17
N VAL A 289 9.18 12.76 -20.67
CA VAL A 289 9.95 11.74 -21.39
C VAL A 289 8.95 10.73 -21.96
N ASP A 290 8.84 10.70 -23.29
CA ASP A 290 7.86 9.90 -24.04
C ASP A 290 8.48 8.89 -25.02
N ARG A 291 9.80 8.92 -25.19
CA ARG A 291 10.53 8.06 -26.14
C ARG A 291 11.89 7.60 -25.65
N THR A 292 12.48 6.64 -26.36
CA THR A 292 13.81 6.09 -26.12
C THR A 292 14.64 6.11 -27.42
N PRO A 293 15.84 6.70 -27.45
CA PRO A 293 16.39 7.61 -26.45
C PRO A 293 15.74 8.99 -26.54
N GLN A 294 15.70 9.70 -25.42
CA GLN A 294 15.41 11.13 -25.37
C GLN A 294 16.53 11.83 -24.65
N GLU A 295 17.23 12.72 -25.35
CA GLU A 295 18.35 13.46 -24.80
C GLU A 295 17.90 14.84 -24.34
N MET A 296 18.42 15.28 -23.21
CA MET A 296 18.28 16.66 -22.73
C MET A 296 19.43 17.05 -21.81
N THR A 297 19.64 18.34 -21.67
CA THR A 297 20.58 18.90 -20.71
C THR A 297 19.83 19.61 -19.60
N LEU A 298 20.06 19.20 -18.36
CA LEU A 298 19.51 19.81 -17.15
C LEU A 298 20.67 20.46 -16.38
N ASP A 299 20.62 21.76 -16.16
CA ASP A 299 21.65 22.51 -15.42
C ASP A 299 23.10 22.14 -15.81
N GLY A 300 23.36 21.99 -17.11
CA GLY A 300 24.66 21.65 -17.66
C GLY A 300 25.01 20.16 -17.70
N VAL A 301 24.21 19.28 -17.10
CA VAL A 301 24.41 17.83 -17.11
C VAL A 301 23.60 17.19 -18.24
N ARG A 302 24.25 16.34 -19.04
CA ARG A 302 23.61 15.61 -20.15
C ARG A 302 22.92 14.35 -19.63
N PHE A 303 21.65 14.17 -20.02
CA PHE A 303 20.84 12.98 -19.76
C PHE A 303 20.45 12.31 -21.07
N VAL A 304 20.50 10.98 -21.10
CA VAL A 304 19.93 10.13 -22.15
C VAL A 304 18.88 9.26 -21.49
N PHE A 305 17.61 9.64 -21.65
CA PHE A 305 16.49 8.94 -21.03
C PHE A 305 16.07 7.72 -21.83
N GLN A 306 15.65 6.70 -21.11
CA GLN A 306 14.99 5.51 -21.61
C GLN A 306 13.58 5.45 -21.01
N ASN A 307 12.54 5.56 -21.85
CA ASN A 307 11.15 5.40 -21.42
C ASN A 307 10.81 3.90 -21.35
N VAL A 308 10.35 3.40 -20.20
CA VAL A 308 10.17 1.96 -19.91
C VAL A 308 8.78 1.66 -19.32
N PRO A 309 7.68 2.11 -19.97
CA PRO A 309 6.34 1.98 -19.42
C PRO A 309 5.91 0.52 -19.25
N GLY A 310 5.21 0.23 -18.13
CA GLY A 310 4.69 -1.12 -17.83
C GLY A 310 5.74 -2.10 -17.35
N SER A 311 6.94 -1.62 -16.97
CA SER A 311 7.96 -2.41 -16.26
C SER A 311 7.60 -2.50 -14.77
N GLU A 312 8.25 -1.73 -13.89
CA GLU A 312 7.91 -1.69 -12.47
C GLU A 312 6.63 -0.87 -12.23
N ALA A 313 6.48 0.25 -12.94
CA ALA A 313 5.29 1.10 -12.90
C ALA A 313 4.68 1.27 -14.31
N PRO A 314 3.38 1.63 -14.39
CA PRO A 314 2.76 1.97 -15.68
C PRO A 314 3.45 3.12 -16.42
N ALA A 315 3.99 4.10 -15.67
CA ALA A 315 4.78 5.22 -16.17
C ALA A 315 6.13 5.20 -15.46
N GLU A 316 7.19 4.87 -16.18
CA GLU A 316 8.55 4.74 -15.64
C GLU A 316 9.61 5.11 -16.69
N LEU A 317 10.71 5.69 -16.22
CA LEU A 317 11.91 5.99 -16.99
C LEU A 317 13.17 5.56 -16.24
N ALA A 318 14.20 5.20 -17.01
CA ALA A 318 15.58 5.08 -16.58
C ALA A 318 16.43 6.11 -17.35
N PHE A 319 17.68 6.32 -16.99
CA PHE A 319 18.54 7.26 -17.72
C PHE A 319 20.03 6.95 -17.59
N TYR A 320 20.78 7.39 -18.59
CA TYR A 320 22.22 7.36 -18.62
C TYR A 320 22.80 8.78 -18.59
N LEU A 321 23.90 8.95 -17.87
CA LEU A 321 24.66 10.18 -17.75
C LEU A 321 26.01 10.01 -18.45
N PRO A 322 26.15 10.42 -19.71
CA PRO A 322 27.35 10.14 -20.51
C PRO A 322 28.65 10.71 -19.90
N ASP A 323 28.56 11.88 -19.28
CA ASP A 323 29.73 12.57 -18.71
C ASP A 323 30.28 11.84 -17.47
N PHE A 324 29.44 11.07 -16.77
CA PHE A 324 29.79 10.26 -15.60
C PHE A 324 29.97 8.77 -15.93
N LYS A 325 29.60 8.33 -17.13
CA LYS A 325 29.42 6.91 -17.48
C LYS A 325 28.59 6.18 -16.45
N ALA A 326 27.50 6.82 -15.99
CA ALA A 326 26.65 6.35 -14.93
C ALA A 326 25.22 6.07 -15.44
N TYR A 327 24.68 4.89 -15.10
CA TYR A 327 23.31 4.50 -15.45
C TYR A 327 22.44 4.43 -14.19
N CYS A 328 21.34 5.16 -14.20
CA CYS A 328 20.27 5.05 -13.22
C CYS A 328 19.22 4.08 -13.73
N GLY A 329 19.13 2.94 -13.07
CA GLY A 329 18.14 1.90 -13.40
C GLY A 329 16.76 2.14 -12.80
N ALA A 330 16.49 3.30 -12.22
CA ALA A 330 15.22 3.59 -11.52
C ALA A 330 14.82 2.45 -10.57
N GLU A 331 13.74 1.73 -10.86
CA GLU A 331 13.36 0.53 -10.11
C GLU A 331 13.32 -0.75 -10.99
N ILE A 332 13.60 -0.63 -12.32
CA ILE A 332 13.71 -1.82 -13.18
C ILE A 332 14.91 -2.71 -12.81
N LEU A 333 15.88 -2.16 -12.09
CA LEU A 333 17.09 -2.84 -11.62
C LEU A 333 17.37 -2.42 -10.16
N THR A 334 17.38 -3.38 -9.26
CA THR A 334 17.67 -3.18 -7.82
C THR A 334 18.48 -4.35 -7.28
N GLN A 335 18.91 -4.32 -6.00
CA GLN A 335 19.62 -5.46 -5.38
C GLN A 335 18.64 -6.54 -4.88
N SER A 336 17.52 -6.73 -5.58
CA SER A 336 16.49 -7.72 -5.28
C SER A 336 15.73 -8.09 -6.55
N MET A 337 15.24 -9.32 -6.66
CA MET A 337 14.19 -9.64 -7.61
C MET A 337 12.93 -8.88 -7.22
N HIS A 338 12.44 -8.02 -8.11
CA HIS A 338 11.20 -7.30 -7.89
C HIS A 338 9.98 -8.22 -8.11
N ASN A 339 8.87 -7.92 -7.46
CA ASN A 339 7.62 -8.61 -7.73
C ASN A 339 6.98 -8.13 -9.05
N LEU A 340 6.43 -9.07 -9.83
CA LEU A 340 5.65 -8.79 -11.03
C LEU A 340 4.18 -8.47 -10.75
N TYR A 341 3.73 -8.73 -9.52
CA TYR A 341 2.44 -8.34 -8.97
C TYR A 341 2.63 -7.95 -7.52
N THR A 342 2.30 -6.72 -7.17
CA THR A 342 2.43 -6.27 -5.78
C THR A 342 1.26 -6.72 -4.92
N LEU A 343 1.55 -7.25 -3.72
CA LEU A 343 0.52 -7.83 -2.84
C LEU A 343 -0.48 -6.81 -2.31
N ARG A 344 -0.10 -5.53 -2.22
CA ARG A 344 -1.05 -4.45 -1.89
C ARG A 344 -2.15 -4.28 -2.94
N GLY A 345 -1.86 -4.63 -4.18
CA GLY A 345 -2.71 -4.46 -5.35
C GLY A 345 -2.09 -3.47 -6.34
N ALA A 346 -2.02 -3.86 -7.59
CA ALA A 346 -1.68 -3.06 -8.76
C ALA A 346 -2.00 -3.86 -10.03
N LYS A 347 -1.86 -3.24 -11.19
CA LYS A 347 -1.83 -3.96 -12.46
C LYS A 347 -0.66 -4.93 -12.48
N VAL A 348 -0.86 -6.11 -13.08
CA VAL A 348 0.23 -7.08 -13.26
C VAL A 348 1.24 -6.53 -14.26
N ARG A 349 2.52 -6.59 -13.91
CA ARG A 349 3.64 -6.09 -14.71
C ARG A 349 4.00 -7.08 -15.82
N ASP A 350 4.54 -6.56 -16.91
CA ASP A 350 4.93 -7.36 -18.07
C ASP A 350 6.40 -7.78 -17.97
N ALA A 351 6.66 -9.01 -17.54
CA ALA A 351 8.01 -9.54 -17.37
C ALA A 351 8.81 -9.60 -18.68
N LEU A 352 8.12 -9.83 -19.81
CA LEU A 352 8.75 -9.90 -21.12
C LEU A 352 9.25 -8.51 -21.55
N ARG A 353 8.40 -7.48 -21.43
CA ARG A 353 8.80 -6.11 -21.72
C ARG A 353 9.90 -5.63 -20.76
N TRP A 354 9.78 -5.95 -19.48
CA TRP A 354 10.78 -5.59 -18.48
C TRP A 354 12.15 -6.13 -18.82
N SER A 355 12.26 -7.43 -19.16
CA SER A 355 13.53 -8.02 -19.60
C SER A 355 14.05 -7.38 -20.90
N GLY A 356 13.16 -6.99 -21.81
CA GLY A 356 13.50 -6.28 -23.06
C GLY A 356 14.08 -4.90 -22.79
N TYR A 357 13.57 -4.14 -21.83
CA TYR A 357 14.11 -2.83 -21.46
C TYR A 357 15.53 -2.93 -20.86
N ILE A 358 15.78 -3.98 -20.07
CA ILE A 358 17.14 -4.22 -19.53
C ILE A 358 18.10 -4.61 -20.66
N ASP A 359 17.65 -5.40 -21.64
CA ASP A 359 18.46 -5.75 -22.81
C ASP A 359 18.78 -4.52 -23.68
N ASP A 360 17.80 -3.64 -23.92
CA ASP A 360 17.99 -2.38 -24.63
C ASP A 360 18.99 -1.47 -23.89
N ALA A 361 18.92 -1.39 -22.55
CA ALA A 361 19.89 -0.65 -21.75
C ALA A 361 21.32 -1.23 -21.87
N LEU A 362 21.46 -2.55 -21.87
CA LEU A 362 22.76 -3.23 -22.08
C LEU A 362 23.36 -2.88 -23.44
N GLN A 363 22.53 -2.78 -24.48
CA GLN A 363 23.01 -2.46 -25.85
C GLN A 363 23.35 -0.97 -25.96
N ARG A 364 22.57 -0.06 -25.38
CA ARG A 364 22.78 1.39 -25.50
C ARG A 364 23.86 1.92 -24.58
N PHE A 365 23.94 1.42 -23.36
CA PHE A 365 24.73 1.95 -22.26
C PHE A 365 25.77 0.94 -21.76
N GLY A 366 26.26 0.09 -22.65
CA GLY A 366 27.20 -0.99 -22.33
C GLY A 366 28.57 -0.54 -21.83
N ASP A 367 28.91 0.75 -21.91
CA ASP A 367 30.14 1.35 -21.37
C ASP A 367 30.00 1.88 -19.93
N THR A 368 28.85 1.67 -19.29
CA THR A 368 28.55 2.10 -17.91
C THR A 368 29.63 1.65 -16.93
N GLN A 369 30.17 2.59 -16.16
CA GLN A 369 31.16 2.34 -15.11
C GLN A 369 30.56 2.38 -13.70
N VAL A 370 29.39 3.03 -13.55
CA VAL A 370 28.67 3.17 -12.29
C VAL A 370 27.19 2.93 -12.55
N PHE A 371 26.61 2.02 -11.81
CA PHE A 371 25.17 1.78 -11.76
C PHE A 371 24.64 2.27 -10.40
N PHE A 372 23.50 2.95 -10.40
CA PHE A 372 22.73 3.28 -9.21
C PHE A 372 21.23 3.18 -9.50
N ALA A 373 20.43 3.15 -8.43
CA ALA A 373 18.99 2.96 -8.52
C ALA A 373 18.25 3.75 -7.45
N SER A 374 16.94 3.79 -7.56
CA SER A 374 16.05 4.46 -6.60
C SER A 374 15.92 3.70 -5.27
N HIS A 375 16.43 2.46 -5.22
CA HIS A 375 16.53 1.63 -4.00
C HIS A 375 17.92 0.99 -3.89
N HIS A 376 18.26 0.58 -2.67
CA HIS A 376 19.50 -0.14 -2.36
C HIS A 376 20.78 0.67 -2.64
N TRP A 377 21.87 -0.02 -2.91
CA TRP A 377 23.22 0.52 -3.10
C TRP A 377 23.70 0.35 -4.54
N PRO A 378 24.63 1.20 -4.99
CA PRO A 378 25.18 1.15 -6.34
C PRO A 378 26.08 -0.06 -6.61
N VAL A 379 26.40 -0.27 -7.90
CA VAL A 379 27.41 -1.21 -8.38
C VAL A 379 28.45 -0.43 -9.19
N TRP A 380 29.74 -0.78 -9.02
CA TRP A 380 30.86 -0.14 -9.70
C TRP A 380 31.66 -1.15 -10.53
N GLY A 381 32.17 -0.69 -11.67
CA GLY A 381 32.98 -1.43 -12.60
C GLY A 381 32.15 -2.13 -13.69
N ASN A 382 32.48 -1.81 -14.93
CA ASN A 382 31.70 -2.25 -16.09
C ASN A 382 31.42 -3.75 -16.16
N PRO A 383 32.39 -4.67 -15.99
CA PRO A 383 32.10 -6.10 -16.07
C PRO A 383 31.07 -6.57 -15.04
N ARG A 384 31.12 -6.02 -13.82
CA ARG A 384 30.17 -6.36 -12.75
C ARG A 384 28.78 -5.82 -13.05
N ILE A 385 28.70 -4.60 -13.60
CA ILE A 385 27.42 -3.97 -13.97
C ILE A 385 26.76 -4.74 -15.10
N VAL A 386 27.53 -5.11 -16.13
CA VAL A 386 27.02 -5.93 -17.26
C VAL A 386 26.51 -7.29 -16.76
N ASP A 387 27.24 -7.95 -15.86
CA ASP A 387 26.80 -9.22 -15.26
C ASP A 387 25.54 -9.04 -14.41
N PHE A 388 25.48 -8.02 -13.54
CA PHE A 388 24.31 -7.65 -12.75
C PHE A 388 23.06 -7.42 -13.62
N MET A 389 23.19 -6.64 -14.69
CA MET A 389 22.10 -6.36 -15.62
C MET A 389 21.65 -7.64 -16.35
N LYS A 390 22.58 -8.48 -16.80
CA LYS A 390 22.27 -9.78 -17.44
C LYS A 390 21.53 -10.71 -16.48
N GLN A 391 21.95 -10.79 -15.22
CA GLN A 391 21.27 -11.61 -14.21
C GLN A 391 19.81 -11.18 -14.04
N HIS A 392 19.52 -9.89 -13.97
CA HIS A 392 18.15 -9.38 -13.89
C HIS A 392 17.34 -9.64 -15.15
N ARG A 393 17.89 -9.30 -16.34
CA ARG A 393 17.27 -9.57 -17.64
C ARG A 393 16.86 -11.04 -17.76
N ASP A 394 17.81 -11.92 -17.49
CA ASP A 394 17.63 -13.35 -17.68
C ASP A 394 16.71 -13.96 -16.62
N THR A 395 16.69 -13.42 -15.41
CA THR A 395 15.76 -13.85 -14.35
C THR A 395 14.30 -13.57 -14.73
N TYR A 396 13.98 -12.34 -15.14
CA TYR A 396 12.60 -12.01 -15.56
C TYR A 396 12.21 -12.76 -16.83
N ARG A 397 13.11 -12.88 -17.78
CA ARG A 397 12.89 -13.63 -19.02
C ARG A 397 12.68 -15.12 -18.75
N TYR A 398 13.51 -15.73 -17.90
CA TYR A 398 13.38 -17.13 -17.54
C TYR A 398 12.06 -17.42 -16.82
N ILE A 399 11.68 -16.60 -15.84
CA ILE A 399 10.40 -16.76 -15.13
C ILE A 399 9.24 -16.65 -16.12
N HIS A 400 9.27 -15.66 -17.01
CA HIS A 400 8.26 -15.51 -18.06
C HIS A 400 8.19 -16.74 -18.95
N ASP A 401 9.28 -17.08 -19.64
CA ASP A 401 9.29 -18.10 -20.69
C ASP A 401 8.97 -19.48 -20.12
N GLN A 402 9.50 -19.82 -18.92
CA GLN A 402 9.21 -21.11 -18.30
C GLN A 402 7.78 -21.18 -17.75
N THR A 403 7.24 -20.08 -17.24
CA THR A 403 5.81 -20.04 -16.86
C THR A 403 4.92 -20.26 -18.08
N VAL A 404 5.18 -19.54 -19.19
CA VAL A 404 4.43 -19.69 -20.44
C VAL A 404 4.55 -21.13 -20.99
N ARG A 405 5.74 -21.73 -20.97
CA ARG A 405 5.94 -23.12 -21.38
C ARG A 405 5.09 -24.10 -20.54
N LEU A 406 5.06 -23.92 -19.23
CA LEU A 406 4.35 -24.81 -18.31
C LEU A 406 2.82 -24.60 -18.37
N LEU A 407 2.33 -23.36 -18.47
CA LEU A 407 0.90 -23.12 -18.65
C LEU A 407 0.37 -23.69 -19.98
N ASN A 408 1.17 -23.62 -21.06
CA ASN A 408 0.82 -24.22 -22.34
C ASN A 408 0.84 -25.77 -22.30
N SER A 409 1.46 -26.38 -21.29
CA SER A 409 1.35 -27.81 -21.00
C SER A 409 0.20 -28.17 -20.05
N GLY A 410 -0.66 -27.19 -19.70
CA GLY A 410 -1.86 -27.38 -18.89
C GLY A 410 -1.67 -27.19 -17.38
N MET A 411 -0.46 -26.86 -16.90
CA MET A 411 -0.22 -26.63 -15.48
C MET A 411 -0.89 -25.34 -14.99
N LYS A 412 -1.40 -25.36 -13.76
CA LYS A 412 -2.04 -24.23 -13.11
C LYS A 412 -1.02 -23.38 -12.35
N ALA A 413 -1.42 -22.16 -12.00
CA ALA A 413 -0.53 -21.18 -11.35
C ALA A 413 0.19 -21.74 -10.10
N GLN A 414 -0.52 -22.50 -9.26
CA GLN A 414 0.05 -23.11 -8.05
C GLN A 414 1.07 -24.20 -8.38
N GLU A 415 0.76 -25.06 -9.36
CA GLU A 415 1.62 -26.17 -9.80
C GLU A 415 2.92 -25.61 -10.42
N ILE A 416 2.79 -24.59 -11.26
CA ILE A 416 3.95 -23.88 -11.86
C ILE A 416 4.82 -23.28 -10.75
N ALA A 417 4.21 -22.62 -9.77
CA ALA A 417 4.93 -22.01 -8.65
C ALA A 417 5.71 -23.02 -7.78
N GLU A 418 5.25 -24.27 -7.70
CA GLU A 418 5.98 -25.35 -7.02
C GLU A 418 7.09 -25.95 -7.89
N THR A 419 6.86 -26.02 -9.19
CA THR A 419 7.76 -26.68 -10.16
C THR A 419 8.92 -25.79 -10.61
N LEU A 420 8.65 -24.49 -10.80
CA LEU A 420 9.63 -23.56 -11.37
C LEU A 420 10.79 -23.30 -10.41
N LYS A 421 12.01 -23.56 -10.88
CA LYS A 421 13.26 -23.25 -10.17
C LYS A 421 14.15 -22.44 -11.10
N LEU A 422 14.89 -21.49 -10.54
CA LEU A 422 15.92 -20.79 -11.30
C LEU A 422 17.10 -21.74 -11.61
N PRO A 423 17.78 -21.55 -12.75
CA PRO A 423 19.06 -22.23 -12.98
C PRO A 423 20.08 -21.78 -11.93
N ARG A 424 21.05 -22.65 -11.64
CA ARG A 424 22.05 -22.42 -10.58
C ARG A 424 22.80 -21.09 -10.75
N SER A 425 23.06 -20.67 -11.96
CA SER A 425 23.73 -19.40 -12.27
C SER A 425 22.96 -18.17 -11.80
N LEU A 426 21.63 -18.23 -11.78
CA LEU A 426 20.76 -17.15 -11.29
C LEU A 426 20.41 -17.35 -9.81
N GLU A 427 20.17 -18.59 -9.38
CA GLU A 427 19.77 -18.88 -8.00
C GLU A 427 20.82 -18.45 -6.97
N SER A 428 22.12 -18.52 -7.32
CA SER A 428 23.22 -18.12 -6.43
C SER A 428 23.51 -16.61 -6.40
N ALA A 429 22.91 -15.83 -7.31
CA ALA A 429 23.16 -14.40 -7.43
C ALA A 429 22.30 -13.61 -6.42
N PHE A 430 22.93 -12.92 -5.45
CA PHE A 430 22.22 -12.17 -4.40
C PHE A 430 21.31 -11.06 -4.95
N ALA A 431 21.73 -10.39 -6.01
CA ALA A 431 20.97 -9.28 -6.61
C ALA A 431 19.63 -9.70 -7.23
N VAL A 432 19.44 -10.99 -7.54
CA VAL A 432 18.17 -11.52 -8.10
C VAL A 432 17.47 -12.50 -7.17
N ARG A 433 17.83 -12.49 -5.88
CA ARG A 433 17.09 -13.24 -4.87
C ARG A 433 15.77 -12.55 -4.51
N GLY A 434 14.87 -13.33 -3.96
CA GLY A 434 13.48 -12.97 -3.77
C GLY A 434 13.16 -12.13 -2.53
N TYR A 435 13.92 -11.08 -2.22
CA TYR A 435 13.67 -10.26 -1.03
C TYR A 435 12.38 -9.45 -1.12
N TYR A 436 11.99 -9.02 -2.33
CA TYR A 436 10.75 -8.27 -2.59
C TYR A 436 9.77 -9.04 -3.48
N GLY A 437 10.23 -9.69 -4.55
CA GLY A 437 9.50 -10.72 -5.27
C GLY A 437 9.90 -12.12 -4.82
N THR A 438 9.37 -13.17 -5.44
CA THR A 438 9.89 -14.54 -5.39
C THR A 438 9.62 -15.24 -6.71
N VAL A 439 10.36 -16.27 -7.06
CA VAL A 439 10.07 -17.09 -8.24
C VAL A 439 8.63 -17.61 -8.23
N ARG A 440 8.19 -18.14 -7.07
CA ARG A 440 6.82 -18.67 -6.89
C ARG A 440 5.75 -17.61 -7.03
N HIS A 441 6.00 -16.41 -6.52
CA HIS A 441 5.11 -15.26 -6.61
C HIS A 441 5.02 -14.78 -8.05
N ASN A 442 6.18 -14.57 -8.69
CA ASN A 442 6.29 -14.04 -10.03
C ASN A 442 5.75 -14.99 -11.10
N ALA A 443 5.93 -16.31 -10.93
CA ALA A 443 5.30 -17.30 -11.80
C ALA A 443 3.75 -17.19 -11.78
N LYS A 444 3.15 -17.02 -10.60
CA LYS A 444 1.71 -16.77 -10.49
C LYS A 444 1.30 -15.44 -11.12
N ALA A 445 2.15 -14.42 -11.03
CA ALA A 445 1.91 -13.13 -11.66
C ALA A 445 1.93 -13.22 -13.19
N VAL A 446 2.89 -13.94 -13.78
CA VAL A 446 2.93 -14.18 -15.24
C VAL A 446 1.70 -14.98 -15.69
N TYR A 447 1.28 -16.00 -14.94
CA TYR A 447 0.05 -16.73 -15.22
C TYR A 447 -1.17 -15.79 -15.22
N GLN A 448 -1.30 -14.96 -14.17
CA GLN A 448 -2.36 -13.97 -14.04
C GLN A 448 -2.36 -12.94 -15.18
N HIS A 449 -1.19 -12.54 -15.67
CA HIS A 449 -1.05 -11.60 -16.77
C HIS A 449 -1.72 -12.11 -18.07
N TYR A 450 -1.60 -13.41 -18.36
CA TYR A 450 -2.13 -14.00 -19.59
C TYR A 450 -3.52 -14.60 -19.43
N LEU A 451 -3.80 -15.31 -18.33
CA LEU A 451 -5.00 -16.11 -18.16
C LEU A 451 -5.99 -15.58 -17.13
N GLY A 452 -5.61 -14.56 -16.35
CA GLY A 452 -6.47 -13.98 -15.33
C GLY A 452 -6.65 -14.91 -14.11
N TRP A 453 -7.77 -14.75 -13.40
CA TRP A 453 -8.05 -15.44 -12.14
C TRP A 453 -8.51 -16.88 -12.33
N PHE A 454 -9.12 -17.21 -13.47
CA PHE A 454 -9.73 -18.51 -13.71
C PHE A 454 -8.70 -19.55 -14.18
N ASP A 455 -8.69 -20.69 -13.52
CA ASP A 455 -7.72 -21.78 -13.77
C ASP A 455 -8.17 -22.78 -14.85
N GLY A 456 -9.36 -22.57 -15.46
CA GLY A 456 -9.94 -23.45 -16.47
C GLY A 456 -10.69 -24.67 -15.92
N ASN A 457 -10.70 -24.91 -14.59
CA ASN A 457 -11.45 -26.01 -13.99
C ASN A 457 -12.90 -25.57 -13.72
N PRO A 458 -13.93 -26.23 -14.30
CA PRO A 458 -15.31 -25.85 -14.10
C PRO A 458 -15.75 -25.79 -12.62
N ALA A 459 -15.15 -26.60 -11.75
CA ALA A 459 -15.46 -26.59 -10.32
C ALA A 459 -15.07 -25.27 -9.61
N ASN A 460 -14.12 -24.51 -10.20
CA ASN A 460 -13.64 -23.24 -9.67
C ASN A 460 -14.26 -22.02 -10.38
N LEU A 461 -15.22 -22.25 -11.31
CA LEU A 461 -15.88 -21.17 -12.06
C LEU A 461 -16.82 -20.34 -11.17
N ASP A 462 -17.63 -21.04 -10.35
CA ASP A 462 -18.62 -20.44 -9.45
C ASP A 462 -18.57 -21.14 -8.07
N PRO A 463 -17.50 -20.97 -7.29
CA PRO A 463 -17.37 -21.59 -5.99
C PRO A 463 -18.31 -20.95 -4.96
N LEU A 464 -18.67 -21.71 -3.92
CA LEU A 464 -19.41 -21.17 -2.78
C LEU A 464 -18.67 -19.99 -2.13
N PRO A 465 -19.42 -19.03 -1.54
CA PRO A 465 -18.82 -18.01 -0.69
C PRO A 465 -17.92 -18.64 0.39
N ARG A 466 -16.80 -17.96 0.71
CA ARG A 466 -15.74 -18.52 1.54
C ARG A 466 -16.23 -19.07 2.88
N GLN A 467 -17.13 -18.35 3.56
CA GLN A 467 -17.65 -18.77 4.87
C GLN A 467 -18.53 -20.00 4.76
N ASP A 468 -19.40 -20.07 3.75
CA ASP A 468 -20.27 -21.23 3.49
C ASP A 468 -19.45 -22.48 3.14
N ALA A 469 -18.45 -22.32 2.27
CA ALA A 469 -17.53 -23.40 1.93
C ALA A 469 -16.77 -23.90 3.17
N ALA A 470 -16.23 -22.98 3.97
CA ALA A 470 -15.49 -23.31 5.19
C ALA A 470 -16.33 -24.09 6.19
N THR A 471 -17.59 -23.69 6.41
CA THR A 471 -18.52 -24.42 7.29
C THR A 471 -18.71 -25.85 6.85
N ARG A 472 -18.99 -26.06 5.55
CA ARG A 472 -19.19 -27.43 4.98
C ARG A 472 -17.93 -28.27 5.06
N TYR A 473 -16.76 -27.70 4.78
CA TYR A 473 -15.48 -28.40 4.90
C TYR A 473 -15.20 -28.82 6.34
N VAL A 474 -15.43 -27.94 7.31
CA VAL A 474 -15.22 -28.25 8.74
C VAL A 474 -16.16 -29.35 9.19
N ASP A 475 -17.45 -29.31 8.82
CA ASP A 475 -18.43 -30.35 9.14
C ASP A 475 -18.01 -31.68 8.52
N LEU A 476 -17.61 -31.71 7.24
CA LEU A 476 -17.14 -32.91 6.54
C LEU A 476 -15.87 -33.49 7.18
N MET A 477 -14.99 -32.66 7.70
CA MET A 477 -13.76 -33.07 8.41
C MET A 477 -14.00 -33.58 9.83
N GLY A 478 -15.25 -33.68 10.28
CA GLY A 478 -15.62 -34.19 11.61
C GLY A 478 -15.66 -33.10 12.69
N GLY A 479 -15.81 -31.84 12.28
CA GLY A 479 -15.96 -30.68 13.17
C GLY A 479 -14.65 -29.92 13.45
N ALA A 480 -14.79 -28.78 14.10
CA ALA A 480 -13.70 -27.85 14.32
C ALA A 480 -12.56 -28.45 15.17
N ASP A 481 -12.89 -29.14 16.28
CA ASP A 481 -11.88 -29.71 17.18
C ASP A 481 -11.07 -30.82 16.50
N THR A 482 -11.71 -31.66 15.70
CA THR A 482 -11.06 -32.72 14.91
C THR A 482 -10.11 -32.10 13.88
N THR A 483 -10.55 -31.05 13.18
CA THR A 483 -9.73 -30.34 12.21
C THR A 483 -8.53 -29.65 12.87
N VAL A 484 -8.72 -29.05 14.04
CA VAL A 484 -7.61 -28.44 14.83
C VAL A 484 -6.63 -29.49 15.28
N ALA A 485 -7.08 -30.69 15.72
CA ALA A 485 -6.18 -31.78 16.10
C ALA A 485 -5.34 -32.27 14.90
N ALA A 486 -5.96 -32.40 13.71
CA ALA A 486 -5.25 -32.73 12.48
C ALA A 486 -4.21 -31.65 12.09
N ALA A 487 -4.58 -30.38 12.21
CA ALA A 487 -3.69 -29.25 11.97
C ALA A 487 -2.54 -29.20 12.98
N GLN A 488 -2.78 -29.53 14.26
CA GLN A 488 -1.74 -29.62 15.29
C GLN A 488 -0.72 -30.73 14.96
N ALA A 489 -1.20 -31.88 14.47
CA ALA A 489 -0.32 -32.96 14.03
C ALA A 489 0.54 -32.53 12.81
N ALA A 490 -0.05 -31.85 11.84
CA ALA A 490 0.67 -31.28 10.69
C ALA A 490 1.70 -30.23 11.13
N PHE A 491 1.32 -29.32 12.03
CA PHE A 491 2.21 -28.32 12.61
C PHE A 491 3.42 -28.94 13.32
N ALA A 492 3.19 -30.00 14.10
CA ALA A 492 4.27 -30.71 14.80
C ALA A 492 5.28 -31.37 13.84
N ARG A 493 4.85 -31.76 12.63
CA ARG A 493 5.73 -32.28 11.57
C ARG A 493 6.40 -31.19 10.73
N GLY A 494 6.12 -29.88 11.00
CA GLY A 494 6.64 -28.78 10.21
C GLY A 494 5.87 -28.48 8.91
N GLU A 495 4.70 -29.08 8.71
CA GLU A 495 3.82 -28.88 7.55
C GLU A 495 2.96 -27.60 7.73
N PHE A 496 3.65 -26.45 7.96
CA PHE A 496 2.99 -25.21 8.37
C PHE A 496 2.00 -24.66 7.34
N ARG A 497 2.24 -24.88 6.04
CA ARG A 497 1.32 -24.47 4.98
C ARG A 497 0.01 -25.26 5.08
N TRP A 498 0.10 -26.58 5.25
CA TRP A 498 -1.06 -27.44 5.40
C TRP A 498 -1.83 -27.15 6.69
N ALA A 499 -1.12 -26.96 7.80
CA ALA A 499 -1.75 -26.54 9.05
C ALA A 499 -2.51 -25.21 8.88
N ALA A 500 -1.92 -24.24 8.19
CA ALA A 500 -2.56 -22.95 7.92
C ALA A 500 -3.82 -23.10 7.05
N GLU A 501 -3.80 -23.94 6.02
CA GLU A 501 -4.96 -24.20 5.16
C GLU A 501 -6.13 -24.80 5.94
N LEU A 502 -5.88 -25.83 6.77
CA LEU A 502 -6.90 -26.45 7.63
C LEU A 502 -7.49 -25.45 8.63
N LEU A 503 -6.62 -24.74 9.35
CA LEU A 503 -7.03 -23.81 10.40
C LEU A 503 -7.77 -22.59 9.85
N ASN A 504 -7.44 -22.18 8.64
CA ASN A 504 -8.16 -21.11 7.96
C ASN A 504 -9.62 -21.51 7.66
N GLN A 505 -9.91 -22.79 7.37
CA GLN A 505 -11.30 -23.26 7.28
C GLN A 505 -12.02 -23.11 8.63
N VAL A 506 -11.37 -23.54 9.74
CA VAL A 506 -11.98 -23.44 11.07
C VAL A 506 -12.22 -21.98 11.47
N VAL A 507 -11.26 -21.09 11.23
CA VAL A 507 -11.39 -19.66 11.59
C VAL A 507 -12.50 -18.98 10.80
N PHE A 508 -12.73 -19.37 9.53
CA PHE A 508 -13.84 -18.83 8.74
C PHE A 508 -15.20 -19.46 9.07
N ALA A 509 -15.24 -20.74 9.44
CA ALA A 509 -16.46 -21.40 9.90
C ALA A 509 -16.87 -20.96 11.31
N GLN A 510 -15.90 -20.85 12.21
CA GLN A 510 -16.07 -20.54 13.63
C GLN A 510 -15.07 -19.49 14.11
N PRO A 511 -15.29 -18.17 13.83
CA PRO A 511 -14.33 -17.10 14.14
C PRO A 511 -13.96 -16.99 15.62
N GLY A 512 -14.83 -17.47 16.51
CA GLY A 512 -14.62 -17.51 17.96
C GLY A 512 -13.77 -18.67 18.48
N HIS A 513 -13.32 -19.60 17.61
CA HIS A 513 -12.57 -20.78 18.04
C HIS A 513 -11.11 -20.42 18.41
N GLY A 514 -10.85 -20.19 19.71
CA GLY A 514 -9.58 -19.69 20.24
C GLY A 514 -8.38 -20.60 19.90
N GLY A 515 -8.55 -21.94 19.98
CA GLY A 515 -7.49 -22.90 19.64
C GLY A 515 -7.07 -22.82 18.17
N ALA A 516 -8.02 -22.72 17.25
CA ALA A 516 -7.74 -22.56 15.82
C ALA A 516 -7.02 -21.23 15.53
N ARG A 517 -7.49 -20.13 16.11
CA ARG A 517 -6.84 -18.82 15.96
C ARG A 517 -5.40 -18.82 16.47
N LEU A 518 -5.16 -19.39 17.65
CA LEU A 518 -3.83 -19.47 18.23
C LEU A 518 -2.89 -20.33 17.35
N LEU A 519 -3.33 -21.49 16.92
CA LEU A 519 -2.50 -22.39 16.11
C LEU A 519 -2.26 -21.82 14.69
N LEU A 520 -3.25 -21.14 14.11
CA LEU A 520 -3.06 -20.42 12.84
C LEU A 520 -2.05 -19.28 12.98
N THR A 521 -2.11 -18.52 14.09
CA THR A 521 -1.10 -17.52 14.45
C THR A 521 0.31 -18.13 14.45
N ARG A 522 0.48 -19.27 15.15
CA ARG A 522 1.75 -19.99 15.20
C ARG A 522 2.22 -20.49 13.84
N SER A 523 1.29 -20.97 13.01
CA SER A 523 1.58 -21.42 11.65
C SER A 523 2.09 -20.26 10.78
N TYR A 524 1.46 -19.11 10.86
CA TYR A 524 1.90 -17.90 10.14
C TYR A 524 3.26 -17.40 10.64
N GLU A 525 3.54 -17.45 11.94
CA GLU A 525 4.88 -17.13 12.49
C GLU A 525 5.96 -18.02 11.88
N GLN A 526 5.76 -19.34 11.81
CA GLN A 526 6.74 -20.25 11.21
C GLN A 526 6.94 -20.00 9.71
N LEU A 527 5.86 -19.76 8.97
CA LEU A 527 5.92 -19.39 7.54
C LEU A 527 6.68 -18.07 7.33
N ALA A 528 6.52 -17.11 8.22
CA ALA A 528 7.25 -15.85 8.20
C ALA A 528 8.74 -16.04 8.47
N TYR A 529 9.10 -16.92 9.42
CA TYR A 529 10.47 -17.13 9.83
C TYR A 529 11.34 -17.81 8.76
N VAL A 530 10.74 -18.62 7.89
CA VAL A 530 11.43 -19.22 6.74
C VAL A 530 11.38 -18.36 5.48
N ALA A 531 10.55 -17.31 5.44
CA ALA A 531 10.39 -16.49 4.25
C ALA A 531 11.66 -15.66 3.97
N GLU A 532 12.25 -15.83 2.79
CA GLU A 532 13.30 -14.96 2.26
C GLU A 532 12.72 -13.61 1.82
N SER A 533 11.49 -13.61 1.30
CA SER A 533 10.80 -12.38 0.91
C SER A 533 10.31 -11.62 2.14
N ALA A 534 10.79 -10.37 2.29
CA ALA A 534 10.38 -9.48 3.36
C ALA A 534 8.87 -9.24 3.34
N ILE A 535 8.28 -9.01 2.16
CA ILE A 535 6.83 -8.76 2.05
C ILE A 535 5.99 -10.01 2.39
N TRP A 536 6.45 -11.22 2.06
CA TRP A 536 5.77 -12.45 2.50
C TRP A 536 5.84 -12.60 4.02
N ARG A 537 7.03 -12.39 4.60
CA ARG A 537 7.22 -12.36 6.04
C ARG A 537 6.25 -11.37 6.70
N ASN A 538 6.18 -10.15 6.19
CA ASN A 538 5.35 -9.08 6.73
C ASN A 538 3.85 -9.42 6.63
N PHE A 539 3.41 -10.02 5.53
CA PHE A 539 2.03 -10.51 5.37
C PHE A 539 1.68 -11.56 6.42
N TYR A 540 2.53 -12.58 6.61
CA TYR A 540 2.30 -13.62 7.60
C TYR A 540 2.29 -13.05 9.03
N LEU A 541 3.27 -12.21 9.38
CA LEU A 541 3.36 -11.65 10.74
C LEU A 541 2.23 -10.67 11.06
N THR A 542 1.80 -9.84 10.09
CA THR A 542 0.66 -8.94 10.29
C THR A 542 -0.63 -9.74 10.47
N GLY A 543 -0.83 -10.80 9.66
CA GLY A 543 -1.95 -11.72 9.85
C GLY A 543 -1.92 -12.43 11.22
N ALA A 544 -0.75 -12.88 11.66
CA ALA A 544 -0.55 -13.45 13.00
C ALA A 544 -0.88 -12.45 14.10
N GLN A 545 -0.46 -11.19 13.96
CA GLN A 545 -0.73 -10.13 14.93
C GLN A 545 -2.25 -9.83 15.02
N GLU A 546 -2.97 -9.75 13.92
CA GLU A 546 -4.42 -9.52 13.92
C GLU A 546 -5.20 -10.71 14.50
N LEU A 547 -4.82 -11.94 14.18
CA LEU A 547 -5.40 -13.13 14.82
C LEU A 547 -5.17 -13.14 16.33
N ARG A 548 -3.95 -12.79 16.78
CA ARG A 548 -3.57 -12.76 18.20
C ARG A 548 -4.30 -11.67 18.96
N SER A 549 -4.33 -10.46 18.43
CA SER A 549 -4.91 -9.30 19.11
C SER A 549 -6.43 -9.25 19.00
N GLY A 550 -7.03 -9.88 18.00
CA GLY A 550 -8.44 -9.71 17.64
C GLY A 550 -8.76 -8.34 17.03
N LYS A 551 -7.75 -7.48 16.82
CA LYS A 551 -7.90 -6.12 16.29
C LYS A 551 -7.49 -6.04 14.85
N THR A 552 -8.34 -5.46 14.03
CA THR A 552 -8.06 -5.20 12.61
C THR A 552 -7.31 -3.87 12.48
N GLY A 553 -6.18 -3.88 11.81
CA GLY A 553 -5.41 -2.67 11.54
C GLY A 553 -6.12 -1.73 10.56
N ALA A 554 -5.77 -0.44 10.62
CA ALA A 554 -6.27 0.57 9.69
C ALA A 554 -5.27 0.85 8.56
N GLY A 555 -5.77 1.14 7.36
CA GLY A 555 -4.98 1.73 6.28
C GLY A 555 -4.53 3.16 6.59
N PRO A 556 -3.61 3.73 5.79
CA PRO A 556 -3.12 5.10 5.94
C PRO A 556 -4.26 6.13 5.97
N ASP A 557 -3.99 7.29 6.58
CA ASP A 557 -4.96 8.38 6.60
C ASP A 557 -4.99 9.09 5.25
N PRO A 558 -6.14 9.16 4.54
CA PRO A 558 -6.26 9.89 3.29
C PRO A 558 -5.88 11.38 3.41
N ALA A 559 -6.05 11.96 4.60
CA ALA A 559 -5.65 13.35 4.86
C ALA A 559 -4.15 13.60 4.62
N LEU A 560 -3.30 12.58 4.76
CA LEU A 560 -1.87 12.67 4.48
C LEU A 560 -1.58 12.82 2.97
N ALA A 561 -2.49 12.38 2.11
CA ALA A 561 -2.32 12.37 0.66
C ALA A 561 -3.01 13.56 -0.06
N VAL A 562 -3.59 14.50 0.65
CA VAL A 562 -4.34 15.64 0.05
C VAL A 562 -3.49 16.44 -0.93
N GLY A 563 -2.20 16.63 -0.64
CA GLY A 563 -1.28 17.34 -1.53
C GLY A 563 -1.05 16.65 -2.88
N MET A 564 -1.17 15.32 -2.93
CA MET A 564 -1.13 14.53 -4.16
C MET A 564 -2.51 14.48 -4.82
N LEU A 565 -3.53 14.14 -4.04
CA LEU A 565 -4.90 13.97 -4.54
C LEU A 565 -5.43 15.28 -5.12
N GLY A 566 -5.03 16.44 -4.59
CA GLY A 566 -5.43 17.75 -5.09
C GLY A 566 -5.09 18.04 -6.55
N LEU A 567 -4.21 17.26 -7.17
CA LEU A 567 -3.81 17.40 -8.58
C LEU A 567 -4.53 16.42 -9.53
N ALA A 568 -5.39 15.56 -8.99
CA ALA A 568 -6.22 14.71 -9.83
C ALA A 568 -7.33 15.53 -10.52
N SER A 569 -7.69 15.14 -11.74
CA SER A 569 -8.79 15.79 -12.44
C SER A 569 -10.14 15.56 -11.74
N VAL A 570 -11.08 16.48 -11.93
CA VAL A 570 -12.44 16.35 -11.39
C VAL A 570 -13.10 15.06 -11.86
N GLU A 571 -12.89 14.67 -13.12
CA GLU A 571 -13.44 13.43 -13.68
C GLU A 571 -13.00 12.20 -12.87
N ARG A 572 -11.75 12.15 -12.38
CA ARG A 572 -11.27 11.04 -11.54
C ARG A 572 -12.01 10.93 -10.22
N TYR A 573 -12.34 12.06 -9.62
CA TYR A 573 -13.18 12.09 -8.42
C TYR A 573 -14.62 11.69 -8.72
N LEU A 574 -15.15 12.07 -9.86
CA LEU A 574 -16.48 11.66 -10.29
C LEU A 574 -16.52 10.15 -10.61
N ASP A 575 -15.47 9.61 -11.24
CA ASP A 575 -15.32 8.15 -11.42
C ASP A 575 -15.28 7.41 -10.07
N ALA A 576 -14.55 7.94 -9.09
CA ALA A 576 -14.49 7.36 -7.75
C ALA A 576 -15.84 7.48 -7.01
N MET A 577 -16.54 8.58 -7.16
CA MET A 577 -17.89 8.76 -6.64
C MET A 577 -18.87 7.76 -7.29
N ALA A 578 -18.77 7.55 -8.61
CA ALA A 578 -19.55 6.54 -9.31
C ALA A 578 -19.26 5.12 -8.81
N ALA A 579 -18.00 4.80 -8.59
CA ALA A 579 -17.59 3.51 -8.01
C ALA A 579 -18.03 3.33 -6.53
N ALA A 580 -18.30 4.42 -5.82
CA ALA A 580 -18.78 4.43 -4.44
C ALA A 580 -20.31 4.48 -4.33
N LEU A 581 -21.06 4.62 -5.43
CA LEU A 581 -22.52 4.59 -5.41
C LEU A 581 -23.01 3.23 -4.91
N ASN A 582 -23.88 3.24 -3.91
CA ASN A 582 -24.57 2.05 -3.45
C ASN A 582 -25.71 1.71 -4.40
N GLY A 583 -25.45 0.89 -5.41
CA GLY A 583 -26.43 0.53 -6.44
C GLY A 583 -27.77 0.02 -5.87
N PRO A 584 -27.78 -0.96 -4.93
CA PRO A 584 -29.02 -1.42 -4.30
C PRO A 584 -29.84 -0.33 -3.62
N LYS A 585 -29.19 0.68 -3.00
CA LYS A 585 -29.92 1.83 -2.40
C LYS A 585 -30.36 2.85 -3.45
N ALA A 586 -29.66 2.90 -4.57
CA ALA A 586 -29.94 3.83 -5.65
C ALA A 586 -31.00 3.30 -6.63
N ASP A 587 -31.44 2.05 -6.48
CA ASP A 587 -32.45 1.46 -7.35
C ASP A 587 -33.76 2.29 -7.34
N GLY A 588 -34.28 2.56 -8.53
CA GLY A 588 -35.44 3.43 -8.73
C GLY A 588 -35.19 4.92 -8.47
N SER A 589 -33.95 5.34 -8.24
CA SER A 589 -33.59 6.77 -8.11
C SER A 589 -33.38 7.39 -9.51
N ASP A 590 -34.01 8.54 -9.72
CA ASP A 590 -33.83 9.39 -10.90
C ASP A 590 -33.43 10.78 -10.37
N LEU A 591 -32.12 10.97 -10.15
CA LEU A 591 -31.55 12.21 -9.61
C LEU A 591 -30.53 12.78 -10.59
N LYS A 592 -30.69 14.06 -10.90
CA LYS A 592 -29.77 14.80 -11.76
C LYS A 592 -29.23 16.02 -11.02
N LEU A 593 -27.93 16.20 -11.01
CA LEU A 593 -27.24 17.32 -10.35
C LEU A 593 -26.32 18.03 -11.34
N ASN A 594 -26.23 19.34 -11.21
CA ASN A 594 -25.14 20.10 -11.79
C ASN A 594 -24.05 20.32 -10.73
N LEU A 595 -22.80 20.23 -11.15
CA LEU A 595 -21.62 20.60 -10.38
C LEU A 595 -20.89 21.69 -11.15
N VAL A 596 -20.73 22.88 -10.54
CA VAL A 596 -20.15 24.05 -11.18
C VAL A 596 -18.94 24.52 -10.39
N PHE A 597 -17.82 24.70 -11.07
CA PHE A 597 -16.55 25.17 -10.52
C PHE A 597 -16.25 26.59 -11.01
N PRO A 598 -16.58 27.64 -10.22
CA PRO A 598 -16.39 29.02 -10.67
C PRO A 598 -14.92 29.43 -10.81
N ASP A 599 -14.03 28.76 -10.07
CA ASP A 599 -12.59 29.02 -10.08
C ASP A 599 -11.88 28.48 -11.35
N THR A 600 -12.38 27.39 -11.94
CA THR A 600 -11.85 26.80 -13.17
C THR A 600 -12.70 27.06 -14.40
N GLY A 601 -13.93 27.57 -14.23
CA GLY A 601 -14.91 27.74 -15.31
C GLY A 601 -15.48 26.43 -15.84
N GLU A 602 -15.27 25.32 -15.15
CA GLU A 602 -15.74 24.00 -15.54
C GLU A 602 -17.11 23.68 -14.92
N SER A 603 -17.91 22.89 -15.63
CA SER A 603 -19.16 22.35 -15.11
C SER A 603 -19.38 20.92 -15.57
N TYR A 604 -20.08 20.16 -14.73
CA TYR A 604 -20.41 18.75 -14.95
C TYR A 604 -21.87 18.50 -14.65
N VAL A 605 -22.49 17.63 -15.45
CA VAL A 605 -23.82 17.09 -15.18
C VAL A 605 -23.65 15.66 -14.68
N LEU A 606 -24.21 15.38 -13.50
CA LEU A 606 -24.24 14.07 -12.86
C LEU A 606 -25.68 13.56 -12.86
N TRP A 607 -25.89 12.28 -13.19
CA TRP A 607 -27.22 11.68 -13.08
C TRP A 607 -27.13 10.21 -12.69
N ILE A 608 -28.17 9.74 -11.97
CA ILE A 608 -28.34 8.33 -11.62
C ILE A 608 -29.39 7.75 -12.54
N GLU A 609 -29.04 6.72 -13.27
CA GLU A 609 -29.91 5.96 -14.15
C GLU A 609 -29.57 4.49 -14.05
N ASN A 610 -30.57 3.60 -13.93
CA ASN A 610 -30.38 2.17 -13.73
C ASN A 610 -29.44 1.83 -12.54
N ALA A 611 -29.53 2.62 -11.45
CA ALA A 611 -28.67 2.52 -10.27
C ALA A 611 -27.17 2.72 -10.56
N VAL A 612 -26.82 3.41 -11.62
CA VAL A 612 -25.46 3.80 -12.03
C VAL A 612 -25.35 5.31 -12.01
N LEU A 613 -24.27 5.82 -11.42
CA LEU A 613 -23.95 7.26 -11.49
C LEU A 613 -23.16 7.54 -12.76
N HIS A 614 -23.72 8.36 -13.58
CA HIS A 614 -23.12 8.91 -14.79
C HIS A 614 -22.65 10.33 -14.56
N HIS A 615 -21.62 10.75 -15.29
CA HIS A 615 -21.18 12.14 -15.31
C HIS A 615 -20.64 12.52 -16.69
N ARG A 616 -20.70 13.78 -17.01
CA ARG A 616 -20.06 14.36 -18.20
C ARG A 616 -19.78 15.84 -18.00
N LYS A 617 -18.70 16.31 -18.59
CA LYS A 617 -18.39 17.73 -18.68
C LYS A 617 -19.35 18.37 -19.68
N ALA A 618 -20.22 19.24 -19.22
CA ALA A 618 -21.25 19.91 -20.00
C ALA A 618 -21.74 21.17 -19.27
N PRO A 619 -22.34 22.14 -20.00
CA PRO A 619 -23.07 23.22 -19.35
C PRO A 619 -24.16 22.69 -18.40
N PRO A 620 -24.52 23.44 -17.34
CA PRO A 620 -25.57 23.04 -16.42
C PRO A 620 -26.90 22.72 -17.12
N ASP A 621 -27.49 21.56 -16.80
CA ASP A 621 -28.78 21.12 -17.28
C ASP A 621 -29.89 21.85 -16.51
N GLN A 622 -30.82 22.49 -17.24
CA GLN A 622 -31.92 23.23 -16.63
C GLN A 622 -32.93 22.33 -15.91
N ASN A 623 -32.96 21.03 -16.23
CA ASN A 623 -33.85 20.04 -15.61
C ASN A 623 -33.17 19.30 -14.43
N ALA A 624 -32.01 19.77 -13.96
CA ALA A 624 -31.36 19.17 -12.79
C ALA A 624 -32.14 19.48 -11.50
N ASN A 625 -32.25 18.49 -10.62
CA ASN A 625 -32.89 18.64 -9.30
C ASN A 625 -32.19 19.71 -8.44
N ALA A 626 -30.88 19.79 -8.55
CA ALA A 626 -30.08 20.80 -7.84
C ALA A 626 -28.79 21.14 -8.60
N THR A 627 -28.26 22.32 -8.32
CA THR A 627 -26.95 22.78 -8.77
C THR A 627 -26.09 23.05 -7.53
N LEU A 628 -24.93 22.40 -7.47
CA LEU A 628 -23.89 22.63 -6.49
C LEU A 628 -22.79 23.48 -7.13
N THR A 629 -22.59 24.70 -6.62
CA THR A 629 -21.50 25.59 -7.02
C THR A 629 -20.46 25.62 -5.91
N VAL A 630 -19.25 25.18 -6.21
CA VAL A 630 -18.17 24.99 -5.24
C VAL A 630 -16.82 25.17 -5.92
N THR A 631 -15.80 25.69 -5.24
CA THR A 631 -14.45 25.71 -5.79
C THR A 631 -13.82 24.31 -5.82
N GLN A 632 -12.97 24.05 -6.81
CA GLN A 632 -12.30 22.75 -6.93
C GLN A 632 -11.55 22.33 -5.65
N PRO A 633 -10.80 23.19 -4.95
CA PRO A 633 -10.15 22.83 -3.70
C PRO A 633 -11.13 22.40 -2.59
N VAL A 634 -12.28 23.05 -2.47
CA VAL A 634 -13.28 22.68 -1.47
C VAL A 634 -13.94 21.35 -1.84
N PHE A 635 -14.26 21.13 -3.10
CA PHE A 635 -14.77 19.85 -3.60
C PHE A 635 -13.79 18.69 -3.29
N ILE A 636 -12.50 18.89 -3.55
CA ILE A 636 -11.47 17.87 -3.24
C ILE A 636 -11.42 17.57 -1.74
N LYS A 637 -11.49 18.60 -0.87
CA LYS A 637 -11.56 18.39 0.59
C LYS A 637 -12.79 17.58 1.01
N MET A 638 -13.94 17.81 0.37
CA MET A 638 -15.14 17.00 0.59
C MET A 638 -14.94 15.55 0.17
N MET A 639 -14.35 15.33 -1.00
CA MET A 639 -14.11 13.98 -1.56
C MET A 639 -13.07 13.19 -0.76
N THR A 640 -12.04 13.85 -0.25
CA THR A 640 -11.00 13.23 0.59
C THR A 640 -11.43 13.07 2.05
N GLY A 641 -12.60 13.59 2.43
CA GLY A 641 -13.14 13.51 3.79
C GLY A 641 -12.45 14.44 4.79
N THR A 642 -11.62 15.38 4.32
CA THR A 642 -10.96 16.40 5.16
C THR A 642 -11.88 17.59 5.48
N ALA A 643 -13.00 17.72 4.78
CA ALA A 643 -14.13 18.57 5.14
C ALA A 643 -15.41 17.72 5.17
N GLY A 644 -16.22 17.87 6.21
CA GLY A 644 -17.52 17.20 6.30
C GLY A 644 -18.49 17.73 5.24
N VAL A 645 -19.12 16.83 4.47
CA VAL A 645 -20.13 17.24 3.47
C VAL A 645 -21.23 18.09 4.12
N LYS A 646 -21.72 17.70 5.31
CA LYS A 646 -22.75 18.46 6.05
C LYS A 646 -22.26 19.83 6.48
N ASP A 647 -21.05 19.90 7.01
CA ASP A 647 -20.47 21.16 7.53
C ASP A 647 -20.19 22.13 6.38
N THR A 648 -19.73 21.59 5.24
CA THR A 648 -19.50 22.37 4.01
C THR A 648 -20.82 22.84 3.38
N LEU A 649 -21.89 22.00 3.38
CA LEU A 649 -23.22 22.35 2.90
C LEU A 649 -23.92 23.43 3.76
N LEU A 650 -23.51 23.63 5.00
CA LEU A 650 -24.03 24.64 5.91
C LEU A 650 -23.12 25.89 5.98
N GLY A 651 -21.93 25.85 5.37
CA GLY A 651 -20.98 26.95 5.33
C GLY A 651 -21.16 27.85 4.10
N ASP A 652 -20.40 28.95 4.07
CA ASP A 652 -20.43 29.93 2.97
C ASP A 652 -19.57 29.52 1.75
N ASP A 653 -18.82 28.42 1.87
CA ASP A 653 -17.86 27.96 0.84
C ASP A 653 -18.51 27.30 -0.37
N LEU A 654 -19.82 27.06 -0.31
CA LEU A 654 -20.56 26.50 -1.44
C LEU A 654 -21.97 27.09 -1.54
N GLN A 655 -22.47 27.12 -2.76
CA GLN A 655 -23.83 27.59 -3.06
C GLN A 655 -24.65 26.44 -3.61
N VAL A 656 -25.89 26.31 -3.13
CA VAL A 656 -26.87 25.33 -3.61
C VAL A 656 -28.08 26.06 -4.16
N SER A 657 -28.41 25.79 -5.40
CA SER A 657 -29.70 26.18 -6.02
C SER A 657 -30.52 24.94 -6.37
N GLY A 658 -31.84 25.04 -6.34
CA GLY A 658 -32.75 23.90 -6.51
C GLY A 658 -33.01 23.12 -5.21
N SER A 659 -33.26 21.82 -5.33
CA SER A 659 -33.67 20.95 -4.20
C SER A 659 -32.50 20.53 -3.31
N ARG A 660 -32.37 21.15 -2.15
CA ARG A 660 -31.39 20.72 -1.12
C ARG A 660 -31.66 19.29 -0.62
N ILE A 661 -32.91 18.86 -0.61
CA ILE A 661 -33.29 17.50 -0.18
C ILE A 661 -32.76 16.47 -1.18
N ASP A 662 -32.91 16.71 -2.48
CA ASP A 662 -32.41 15.80 -3.51
C ASP A 662 -30.87 15.76 -3.52
N LEU A 663 -30.20 16.88 -3.25
CA LEU A 663 -28.76 16.94 -3.09
C LEU A 663 -28.30 16.08 -1.90
N LEU A 664 -28.95 16.20 -0.73
CA LEU A 664 -28.65 15.38 0.44
C LEU A 664 -28.95 13.89 0.18
N ARG A 665 -30.06 13.61 -0.52
CA ARG A 665 -30.42 12.25 -0.93
C ARG A 665 -29.34 11.66 -1.83
N PHE A 666 -28.88 12.40 -2.82
CA PHE A 666 -27.81 11.97 -3.72
C PHE A 666 -26.55 11.58 -2.94
N PHE A 667 -26.04 12.46 -2.07
CA PHE A 667 -24.84 12.14 -1.29
C PHE A 667 -25.05 11.00 -0.27
N SER A 668 -26.29 10.74 0.16
CA SER A 668 -26.59 9.60 1.05
C SER A 668 -26.49 8.24 0.34
N LEU A 669 -26.53 8.24 -1.00
CA LEU A 669 -26.36 7.04 -1.82
C LEU A 669 -24.87 6.69 -2.05
N ILE A 670 -23.94 7.59 -1.71
CA ILE A 670 -22.50 7.37 -1.87
C ILE A 670 -21.96 6.77 -0.59
N ASP A 671 -21.51 5.54 -0.65
CA ASP A 671 -20.91 4.86 0.50
C ASP A 671 -19.48 5.36 0.74
N LYS A 672 -19.09 5.40 2.02
CA LYS A 672 -17.69 5.68 2.41
C LYS A 672 -16.96 4.37 2.63
N ALA A 673 -15.87 4.15 1.91
CA ALA A 673 -15.04 2.99 2.09
C ALA A 673 -14.42 2.98 3.51
N PRO A 674 -14.53 1.86 4.26
CA PRO A 674 -13.90 1.77 5.57
C PRO A 674 -12.37 1.70 5.43
N ARG A 675 -11.65 2.33 6.36
CA ARG A 675 -10.18 2.20 6.47
C ARG A 675 -9.75 0.86 7.06
N THR A 676 -10.69 0.15 7.66
CA THR A 676 -10.46 -1.15 8.32
C THR A 676 -11.39 -2.20 7.74
N PHE A 677 -10.87 -3.34 7.38
CA PHE A 677 -11.64 -4.54 7.08
C PHE A 677 -10.82 -5.78 7.40
N ALA A 678 -11.51 -6.87 7.77
CA ALA A 678 -10.85 -8.13 8.09
C ALA A 678 -10.21 -8.77 6.84
N ILE A 679 -9.04 -9.38 7.02
CA ILE A 679 -8.34 -10.13 5.97
C ILE A 679 -8.21 -11.61 6.37
N VAL A 680 -7.89 -11.88 7.63
CA VAL A 680 -7.62 -13.24 8.14
C VAL A 680 -8.79 -13.84 8.93
N THR A 681 -9.88 -13.12 9.04
CA THR A 681 -11.17 -13.57 9.63
C THR A 681 -12.31 -13.13 8.72
N PRO A 682 -13.54 -13.70 8.88
CA PRO A 682 -14.74 -13.23 8.18
C PRO A 682 -15.04 -11.76 8.39
#